data_f2ce0b74940058d80bd5acaec60f82d4
#
_entry.id   f2ce0b74940058d80bd5acaec60f82d4
#
_cell.length_a   1.000
_cell.length_b   1.000
_cell.length_c   1.000
_cell.angle_alpha   90.00
_cell.angle_beta   90.00
_cell.angle_gamma   90.00
#
_symmetry.space_group_name_H-M   'P 1'
#
loop_
_entity.id
_entity.type
_entity.pdbx_description
1 polymer ?
#
loop_
_entity_poly.entity_id
_entity_poly.type
_entity_poly.pdbx_seq_one_letter_code
_entity_poly.pdbx_strand_id
1 'polypeptide(L)'
;MTHIRSASVPSVFSMAVLSGIISAAFVSISFADENTQNMTSVKLSPITSLAHPISNANVSVVDDTFITNTQAKDLREVFNKSAEIQVGGSSQIAQKLYIRGFEDRMFRIRIDGITQGGNLFHHQGNLLFDPFLVKNIEIEKGLANVEYGAGALAGGINITTKNAFDLLGANRSYGAHFTFGGQSNRGIGTSLATYGKIKEKLGLVASYSFDDVPYYRAGNGDKVPSSPAKNHNALFKLTFLPKENHSFNVNYHFNNVGAVAPYGANVILSPNPQLYDNTLLSHSTSAQYDYALGENFHAHINAYYANKNLKLSPQGALQAQDSHEGAMDLNLVNLGSDVILRNYFGGAKHSIKYGFNYQLILTKAKDLDDHALLSNNTGHEKGAIYGGFIGANFNLLESLNLELGSRYDSFIYEDKVGKTHNTQGFSPYATLFFAPTNELSFKLTQNYNTRGATPMDASLLGNPHIIIKPLKAEGMHNTEFDIDYDNSLFSAHIGLYHQYLKNFINSYANEGNHTGSGHSHDDSFRQNMDSHIRVLGYEANVGLDFDFLDVHLGIAQNFPTYNGKTITDTFELMAVSGRSYYFSAGLRPFKSVPQFHILWLSRFGEGINYQGYNMYYNGIDSVSKKGYDTHNIYLSYNVGTHLSLRLAFLNITNKTYVNPYSPLKELFSNGNGNTPLYESGFNTKAQIALSF
;
A
#
# COMPACT_ATOMS: atom_id res chain seq x y z
N MET A 1 -46.12 -21.70 -1.18
CA MET A 1 -46.48 -20.61 -2.09
C MET A 1 -45.38 -19.60 -2.06
N THR A 2 -44.70 -19.54 -3.12
CA THR A 2 -43.51 -18.81 -3.51
C THR A 2 -43.63 -17.29 -3.37
N HIS A 3 -42.63 -16.65 -2.77
CA HIS A 3 -42.27 -15.26 -3.11
C HIS A 3 -40.75 -15.13 -3.18
N ILE A 4 -40.25 -15.23 -4.40
CA ILE A 4 -38.95 -14.75 -4.82
C ILE A 4 -39.00 -13.22 -4.79
N ARG A 5 -38.17 -12.53 -3.99
CA ARG A 5 -37.93 -11.10 -4.13
C ARG A 5 -36.62 -10.88 -4.86
N SER A 6 -36.76 -10.19 -5.97
CA SER A 6 -35.78 -9.76 -6.94
C SER A 6 -34.64 -8.95 -6.35
N ALA A 7 -33.41 -9.30 -6.73
CA ALA A 7 -32.23 -8.43 -6.62
C ALA A 7 -32.46 -7.16 -7.45
N SER A 8 -32.32 -5.99 -6.85
CA SER A 8 -32.40 -4.71 -7.53
C SER A 8 -31.16 -4.51 -8.42
N VAL A 9 -31.40 -4.47 -9.70
CA VAL A 9 -30.47 -4.08 -10.76
C VAL A 9 -30.01 -2.62 -10.51
N PRO A 10 -28.72 -2.28 -10.63
CA PRO A 10 -28.28 -0.89 -10.56
C PRO A 10 -28.95 -0.07 -11.68
N SER A 11 -29.36 1.14 -11.33
CA SER A 11 -30.20 1.99 -12.18
C SER A 11 -29.56 2.21 -13.57
N VAL A 12 -30.42 2.22 -14.57
CA VAL A 12 -30.14 2.42 -16.01
C VAL A 12 -29.32 3.69 -16.30
N PHE A 13 -29.24 4.62 -15.36
CA PHE A 13 -28.45 5.85 -15.47
C PHE A 13 -26.94 5.65 -15.45
N SER A 14 -26.43 4.63 -14.76
CA SER A 14 -24.97 4.33 -14.73
C SER A 14 -24.46 3.70 -16.02
N MET A 15 -25.30 2.97 -16.75
CA MET A 15 -24.93 2.36 -18.03
C MET A 15 -24.98 3.36 -19.20
N ALA A 16 -25.85 4.35 -19.16
CA ALA A 16 -25.98 5.34 -20.23
C ALA A 16 -24.79 6.30 -20.33
N VAL A 17 -24.15 6.63 -19.20
CA VAL A 17 -22.94 7.46 -19.18
C VAL A 17 -21.72 6.69 -19.72
N LEU A 18 -21.61 5.39 -19.41
CA LEU A 18 -20.53 4.55 -19.92
C LEU A 18 -20.66 4.28 -21.42
N SER A 19 -21.88 4.05 -21.94
CA SER A 19 -22.13 3.84 -23.36
C SER A 19 -21.94 5.11 -24.19
N GLY A 20 -22.23 6.30 -23.64
CA GLY A 20 -21.98 7.59 -24.28
C GLY A 20 -20.48 7.90 -24.46
N ILE A 21 -19.64 7.52 -23.51
CA ILE A 21 -18.19 7.70 -23.58
C ILE A 21 -17.56 6.73 -24.61
N ILE A 22 -18.05 5.50 -24.67
CA ILE A 22 -17.57 4.49 -25.62
C ILE A 22 -17.97 4.85 -27.07
N SER A 23 -19.18 5.40 -27.29
CA SER A 23 -19.63 5.80 -28.62
C SER A 23 -18.93 7.03 -29.19
N ALA A 24 -18.46 7.95 -28.34
CA ALA A 24 -17.69 9.12 -28.78
C ALA A 24 -16.23 8.79 -29.19
N ALA A 25 -15.68 7.66 -28.76
CA ALA A 25 -14.32 7.24 -29.07
C ALA A 25 -14.18 6.54 -30.44
N PHE A 26 -15.28 6.14 -31.09
CA PHE A 26 -15.24 5.39 -32.36
C PHE A 26 -15.45 6.23 -33.64
N VAL A 27 -15.63 7.54 -33.52
CA VAL A 27 -15.81 8.41 -34.70
C VAL A 27 -14.60 9.27 -34.93
N SER A 28 -13.74 8.81 -35.82
CA SER A 28 -12.60 9.46 -36.52
C SER A 28 -11.25 8.80 -36.30
N ILE A 29 -11.04 7.64 -36.89
CA ILE A 29 -9.67 7.16 -37.16
C ILE A 29 -9.33 7.61 -38.58
N SER A 30 -8.60 8.70 -38.72
CA SER A 30 -7.87 9.05 -39.92
C SER A 30 -6.38 8.89 -39.63
N PHE A 31 -5.73 8.08 -40.46
CA PHE A 31 -4.28 7.86 -40.45
C PHE A 31 -3.58 9.16 -40.82
N ALA A 32 -2.65 9.64 -40.00
CA ALA A 32 -1.76 10.74 -40.32
C ALA A 32 -0.31 10.27 -40.32
N ASP A 33 0.40 10.64 -41.35
CA ASP A 33 1.74 10.27 -41.74
C ASP A 33 2.84 10.65 -40.72
N GLU A 34 3.93 9.88 -40.78
CA GLU A 34 5.14 10.01 -39.98
C GLU A 34 5.94 11.30 -40.32
N ASN A 35 6.39 11.97 -39.26
CA ASN A 35 7.64 12.73 -39.30
C ASN A 35 8.32 12.67 -37.92
N THR A 36 9.37 11.87 -37.86
CA THR A 36 10.30 11.81 -36.72
C THR A 36 11.23 13.02 -36.77
N GLN A 37 11.03 13.97 -35.87
CA GLN A 37 12.07 14.91 -35.47
C GLN A 37 12.03 15.20 -33.97
N ASN A 38 13.19 14.99 -33.35
CA ASN A 38 13.69 15.46 -32.04
C ASN A 38 12.65 16.01 -31.05
N MET A 39 12.24 15.16 -30.13
CA MET A 39 11.43 15.54 -28.96
C MET A 39 12.31 16.28 -27.94
N THR A 40 12.36 17.60 -28.01
CA THR A 40 12.63 18.40 -26.84
C THR A 40 11.42 18.28 -25.94
N SER A 41 11.53 17.48 -24.88
CA SER A 41 10.53 17.42 -23.81
C SER A 41 10.40 18.82 -23.21
N VAL A 42 9.27 19.48 -23.42
CA VAL A 42 8.86 20.60 -22.57
C VAL A 42 8.66 20.00 -21.18
N LYS A 43 9.63 20.17 -20.31
CA LYS A 43 9.51 19.89 -18.88
C LYS A 43 8.50 20.88 -18.31
N LEU A 44 7.23 20.55 -18.36
CA LEU A 44 6.30 20.98 -17.32
C LEU A 44 6.73 20.23 -16.07
N SER A 45 7.64 20.83 -15.30
CA SER A 45 8.02 20.32 -13.99
C SER A 45 6.72 20.23 -13.18
N PRO A 46 6.27 19.04 -12.75
CA PRO A 46 5.19 18.99 -11.80
C PRO A 46 5.66 19.79 -10.58
N ILE A 47 4.83 20.70 -10.11
CA ILE A 47 5.06 21.50 -8.89
C ILE A 47 5.34 20.60 -7.67
N THR A 48 5.01 19.32 -7.77
CA THR A 48 5.20 18.29 -6.73
C THR A 48 6.61 17.73 -6.61
N SER A 49 7.58 18.04 -7.51
CA SER A 49 8.94 17.48 -7.41
C SER A 49 10.04 18.56 -7.37
N LEU A 50 9.87 19.61 -6.60
CA LEU A 50 11.01 20.34 -6.05
C LEU A 50 11.46 19.71 -4.71
N ALA A 51 11.44 18.38 -4.61
CA ALA A 51 12.33 17.70 -3.71
C ALA A 51 13.73 17.93 -4.25
N HIS A 52 14.56 18.64 -3.51
CA HIS A 52 15.99 18.68 -3.77
C HIS A 52 16.48 17.25 -3.96
N PRO A 53 17.32 16.94 -4.94
CA PRO A 53 17.86 15.58 -5.17
C PRO A 53 18.61 15.00 -3.95
N ILE A 54 18.77 15.78 -2.91
CA ILE A 54 19.56 15.53 -1.71
C ILE A 54 18.83 14.76 -0.60
N SER A 55 17.48 14.58 -0.64
CA SER A 55 16.76 14.05 0.52
C SER A 55 16.20 12.61 0.38
N ASN A 56 16.48 11.88 -0.67
CA ASN A 56 15.72 10.67 -1.04
C ASN A 56 16.32 9.33 -0.59
N ALA A 57 17.35 9.31 0.25
CA ALA A 57 18.03 8.06 0.65
C ALA A 57 17.14 7.01 1.35
N ASN A 58 16.02 7.41 1.99
CA ASN A 58 15.06 6.49 2.63
C ASN A 58 13.78 6.28 1.83
N VAL A 59 13.73 6.74 0.58
CA VAL A 59 12.56 6.62 -0.28
C VAL A 59 12.81 5.52 -1.30
N SER A 60 12.09 4.42 -1.17
CA SER A 60 12.01 3.41 -2.24
C SER A 60 10.96 3.85 -3.26
N VAL A 61 11.34 3.85 -4.53
CA VAL A 61 10.43 4.23 -5.63
C VAL A 61 10.17 3.02 -6.51
N VAL A 62 8.88 2.71 -6.75
CA VAL A 62 8.46 1.77 -7.78
C VAL A 62 7.90 2.57 -8.95
N ASP A 63 8.54 2.48 -10.09
CA ASP A 63 8.15 3.22 -11.28
C ASP A 63 7.12 2.46 -12.16
N ASP A 64 6.47 3.19 -13.04
CA ASP A 64 5.48 2.66 -13.95
C ASP A 64 6.04 1.68 -14.99
N THR A 65 7.31 1.80 -15.35
CA THR A 65 8.00 0.93 -16.32
C THR A 65 8.13 -0.48 -15.75
N PHE A 66 8.52 -0.60 -14.47
CA PHE A 66 8.59 -1.89 -13.80
C PHE A 66 7.18 -2.53 -13.72
N ILE A 67 6.19 -1.79 -13.21
CA ILE A 67 4.78 -2.26 -13.10
C ILE A 67 4.26 -2.76 -14.46
N THR A 68 4.50 -1.98 -15.50
CA THR A 68 4.01 -2.26 -16.86
C THR A 68 4.71 -3.48 -17.46
N ASN A 69 6.04 -3.56 -17.38
CA ASN A 69 6.81 -4.65 -17.99
C ASN A 69 6.62 -5.99 -17.27
N THR A 70 6.35 -5.97 -15.98
CA THR A 70 6.06 -7.18 -15.19
C THR A 70 4.60 -7.58 -15.24
N GLN A 71 3.72 -6.77 -15.85
CA GLN A 71 2.26 -6.99 -15.88
C GLN A 71 1.70 -7.14 -14.45
N ALA A 72 2.23 -6.34 -13.51
CA ALA A 72 1.87 -6.43 -12.11
C ALA A 72 0.37 -6.13 -11.89
N LYS A 73 -0.33 -7.01 -11.17
CA LYS A 73 -1.77 -6.95 -10.90
C LYS A 73 -2.11 -6.93 -9.42
N ASP A 74 -1.18 -7.34 -8.56
CA ASP A 74 -1.35 -7.36 -7.13
C ASP A 74 -0.12 -6.76 -6.40
N LEU A 75 -0.24 -6.57 -5.09
CA LEU A 75 0.84 -5.96 -4.29
C LEU A 75 2.14 -6.77 -4.32
N ARG A 76 2.07 -8.11 -4.38
CA ARG A 76 3.27 -8.97 -4.43
C ARG A 76 4.09 -8.72 -5.68
N GLU A 77 3.39 -8.58 -6.80
CA GLU A 77 4.04 -8.34 -8.09
C GLU A 77 4.61 -6.91 -8.16
N VAL A 78 3.88 -5.92 -7.61
CA VAL A 78 4.32 -4.52 -7.56
C VAL A 78 5.60 -4.36 -6.74
N PHE A 79 5.70 -5.02 -5.58
CA PHE A 79 6.85 -4.88 -4.67
C PHE A 79 7.89 -6.00 -4.79
N ASN A 80 7.89 -6.71 -5.89
CA ASN A 80 8.74 -7.89 -6.07
C ASN A 80 10.25 -7.59 -6.17
N LYS A 81 10.64 -6.33 -6.45
CA LYS A 81 12.03 -5.84 -6.53
C LYS A 81 12.48 -5.11 -5.26
N SER A 82 12.03 -5.54 -4.07
CA SER A 82 12.43 -4.94 -2.78
C SER A 82 12.65 -6.02 -1.74
N ALA A 83 13.82 -6.07 -1.12
CA ALA A 83 14.11 -7.06 -0.07
C ALA A 83 13.42 -6.70 1.24
N GLU A 84 13.33 -5.41 1.57
CA GLU A 84 12.78 -4.86 2.80
C GLU A 84 11.25 -4.77 2.80
N ILE A 85 10.61 -4.93 1.62
CA ILE A 85 9.15 -4.87 1.46
C ILE A 85 8.63 -6.25 1.15
N GLN A 86 7.66 -6.71 1.93
CA GLN A 86 7.06 -8.03 1.83
C GLN A 86 5.54 -7.92 1.74
N VAL A 87 4.91 -8.88 1.08
CA VAL A 87 3.46 -8.92 0.96
C VAL A 87 2.95 -10.29 1.33
N GLY A 88 2.18 -10.38 2.40
CA GLY A 88 1.54 -11.60 2.86
C GLY A 88 0.06 -11.69 2.47
N GLY A 89 -0.53 -12.86 2.61
CA GLY A 89 -1.95 -13.13 2.35
C GLY A 89 -2.21 -13.73 0.96
N SER A 90 -2.90 -14.88 0.90
CA SER A 90 -3.23 -15.57 -0.35
C SER A 90 -4.43 -14.94 -1.07
N SER A 91 -5.37 -14.37 -0.33
CA SER A 91 -6.53 -13.68 -0.91
C SER A 91 -6.15 -12.28 -1.31
N GLN A 92 -6.48 -11.88 -2.54
CA GLN A 92 -6.14 -10.56 -3.06
C GLN A 92 -6.75 -9.43 -2.23
N ILE A 93 -7.95 -9.60 -1.70
CA ILE A 93 -8.62 -8.61 -0.84
C ILE A 93 -7.89 -8.42 0.50
N ALA A 94 -7.15 -9.43 0.95
CA ALA A 94 -6.53 -9.49 2.26
C ALA A 94 -4.99 -9.40 2.23
N GLN A 95 -4.41 -9.04 1.09
CA GLN A 95 -2.96 -8.81 1.00
C GLN A 95 -2.54 -7.67 1.92
N LYS A 96 -1.53 -7.92 2.75
CA LYS A 96 -0.92 -6.95 3.64
C LYS A 96 0.51 -6.65 3.24
N LEU A 97 0.85 -5.38 3.29
CA LEU A 97 2.21 -4.91 3.07
C LEU A 97 2.94 -4.85 4.42
N TYR A 98 4.15 -5.39 4.44
CA TYR A 98 5.08 -5.31 5.57
C TYR A 98 6.36 -4.62 5.13
N ILE A 99 6.74 -3.58 5.84
CA ILE A 99 7.97 -2.84 5.60
C ILE A 99 8.82 -2.90 6.86
N ARG A 100 10.04 -3.42 6.76
CA ARG A 100 10.90 -3.66 7.93
C ARG A 100 10.21 -4.50 9.02
N GLY A 101 9.29 -5.39 8.59
CA GLY A 101 8.47 -6.24 9.46
C GLY A 101 7.20 -5.60 10.00
N PHE A 102 7.07 -4.28 10.02
CA PHE A 102 5.84 -3.60 10.44
C PHE A 102 4.73 -3.71 9.39
N GLU A 103 3.52 -3.97 9.86
CA GLU A 103 2.30 -4.04 9.04
C GLU A 103 1.91 -2.65 8.50
N ASP A 104 1.24 -2.62 7.36
CA ASP A 104 0.84 -1.41 6.64
C ASP A 104 -0.02 -0.42 7.45
N ARG A 105 -0.66 -0.84 8.54
CA ARG A 105 -1.36 0.07 9.49
C ARG A 105 -0.43 0.97 10.30
N MET A 106 0.85 0.67 10.32
CA MET A 106 1.87 1.52 10.95
C MET A 106 2.32 2.65 10.03
N PHE A 107 1.86 2.64 8.77
CA PHE A 107 2.20 3.61 7.72
C PHE A 107 1.02 4.53 7.40
N ARG A 108 1.35 5.76 7.01
CA ARG A 108 0.39 6.65 6.38
C ARG A 108 0.36 6.37 4.89
N ILE A 109 -0.76 5.88 4.37
CA ILE A 109 -0.93 5.53 2.96
C ILE A 109 -1.82 6.54 2.27
N ARG A 110 -1.38 7.06 1.12
CA ARG A 110 -2.14 7.99 0.28
C ARG A 110 -2.14 7.52 -1.18
N ILE A 111 -3.27 7.71 -1.85
CA ILE A 111 -3.41 7.53 -3.31
C ILE A 111 -3.99 8.82 -3.87
N ASP A 112 -3.24 9.52 -4.73
CA ASP A 112 -3.62 10.85 -5.26
C ASP A 112 -4.09 11.83 -4.15
N GLY A 113 -3.38 11.87 -3.02
CA GLY A 113 -3.71 12.70 -1.85
C GLY A 113 -4.82 12.16 -0.95
N ILE A 114 -5.49 11.07 -1.31
CA ILE A 114 -6.57 10.46 -0.53
C ILE A 114 -5.98 9.51 0.50
N THR A 115 -6.08 9.83 1.77
CA THR A 115 -5.64 8.93 2.85
C THR A 115 -6.47 7.65 2.87
N GLN A 116 -5.78 6.51 2.87
CA GLN A 116 -6.39 5.20 3.00
C GLN A 116 -6.63 4.86 4.47
N GLY A 117 -7.84 4.45 4.81
CA GLY A 117 -8.16 4.01 6.16
C GLY A 117 -7.87 2.53 6.37
N GLY A 118 -7.35 2.17 7.54
CA GLY A 118 -7.00 0.81 7.94
C GLY A 118 -8.01 0.12 8.87
N ASN A 119 -9.24 0.63 8.97
CA ASN A 119 -10.22 0.17 9.96
C ASN A 119 -11.10 -1.01 9.48
N LEU A 120 -10.58 -1.82 8.58
CA LEU A 120 -11.16 -3.10 8.10
C LEU A 120 -10.08 -4.20 8.02
N PHE A 121 -9.01 -4.06 8.80
CA PHE A 121 -7.77 -4.80 8.62
C PHE A 121 -7.83 -6.31 8.89
N HIS A 122 -8.81 -6.79 9.63
CA HIS A 122 -9.02 -8.23 9.83
C HIS A 122 -9.50 -8.92 8.56
N HIS A 123 -10.19 -8.20 7.68
CA HIS A 123 -10.86 -8.76 6.51
C HIS A 123 -10.26 -8.31 5.19
N GLN A 124 -9.60 -7.15 5.16
CA GLN A 124 -8.98 -6.63 3.95
C GLN A 124 -7.59 -6.03 4.22
N GLY A 125 -6.77 -5.96 3.17
CA GLY A 125 -5.54 -5.16 3.18
C GLY A 125 -5.86 -3.66 3.14
N ASN A 126 -5.00 -2.84 3.75
CA ASN A 126 -5.20 -1.40 3.79
C ASN A 126 -4.92 -0.73 2.43
N LEU A 127 -4.07 -1.35 1.63
CA LEU A 127 -3.65 -0.86 0.32
C LEU A 127 -4.27 -1.72 -0.79
N LEU A 128 -5.40 -1.25 -1.34
CA LEU A 128 -6.03 -1.82 -2.52
C LEU A 128 -6.10 -0.76 -3.60
N PHE A 129 -5.44 -0.98 -4.72
CA PHE A 129 -5.42 -0.08 -5.87
C PHE A 129 -5.21 -0.85 -7.17
N ASP A 130 -5.56 -0.22 -8.29
CA ASP A 130 -5.26 -0.73 -9.63
C ASP A 130 -3.89 -0.23 -10.10
N PRO A 131 -2.91 -1.11 -10.38
CA PRO A 131 -1.61 -0.68 -10.88
C PRO A 131 -1.60 -0.08 -12.29
N PHE A 132 -2.69 -0.21 -13.05
CA PHE A 132 -2.76 0.10 -14.48
C PHE A 132 -2.31 1.53 -14.86
N LEU A 133 -2.68 2.54 -14.10
CA LEU A 133 -2.31 3.94 -14.35
C LEU A 133 -1.41 4.54 -13.25
N VAL A 134 -0.76 3.72 -12.47
CA VAL A 134 0.20 4.21 -11.50
C VAL A 134 1.37 4.89 -12.23
N LYS A 135 1.74 6.08 -11.77
CA LYS A 135 2.91 6.83 -12.24
C LYS A 135 4.14 6.47 -11.41
N ASN A 136 4.01 6.53 -10.09
CA ASN A 136 5.02 6.13 -9.13
C ASN A 136 4.41 5.74 -7.79
N ILE A 137 5.15 4.94 -7.03
CA ILE A 137 4.89 4.63 -5.63
C ILE A 137 6.14 5.04 -4.86
N GLU A 138 5.98 5.97 -3.94
CA GLU A 138 7.05 6.45 -3.06
C GLU A 138 6.81 5.88 -1.67
N ILE A 139 7.83 5.26 -1.09
CA ILE A 139 7.79 4.67 0.25
C ILE A 139 8.89 5.31 1.08
N GLU A 140 8.50 6.15 2.02
CA GLU A 140 9.41 6.72 3.01
C GLU A 140 9.39 5.86 4.26
N LYS A 141 10.52 5.24 4.54
CA LYS A 141 10.73 4.34 5.69
C LYS A 141 11.21 5.14 6.89
N GLY A 142 10.79 4.78 8.11
CA GLY A 142 11.19 5.45 9.34
C GLY A 142 10.65 6.86 9.56
N LEU A 143 10.13 7.49 8.55
CA LEU A 143 9.47 8.80 8.44
C LEU A 143 10.09 9.95 9.26
N ALA A 144 10.82 10.82 8.56
CA ALA A 144 11.28 12.11 9.08
C ALA A 144 10.57 13.31 8.40
N ASN A 145 9.39 13.10 7.83
CA ASN A 145 8.68 14.13 7.08
C ASN A 145 7.32 14.45 7.73
N VAL A 146 7.20 15.66 8.24
CA VAL A 146 5.99 16.15 8.92
C VAL A 146 4.77 16.28 8.00
N GLU A 147 4.94 16.28 6.68
CA GLU A 147 3.89 16.48 5.69
C GLU A 147 2.99 15.25 5.51
N TYR A 148 3.47 14.04 5.83
CA TYR A 148 2.63 12.83 5.70
C TYR A 148 1.41 12.84 6.60
N GLY A 149 1.39 13.67 7.64
CA GLY A 149 0.26 13.82 8.53
C GLY A 149 0.33 12.94 9.78
N ALA A 150 -0.67 13.09 10.62
CA ALA A 150 -0.77 12.42 11.90
C ALA A 150 -0.85 10.89 11.77
N GLY A 151 -0.27 10.17 12.72
CA GLY A 151 -0.42 8.72 12.87
C GLY A 151 0.49 7.85 12.01
N ALA A 152 1.42 8.44 11.26
CA ALA A 152 2.48 7.72 10.57
C ALA A 152 3.58 7.33 11.58
N LEU A 153 3.56 6.11 12.11
CA LEU A 153 4.57 5.67 13.08
C LEU A 153 5.83 5.14 12.39
N ALA A 154 5.69 4.22 11.44
CA ALA A 154 6.81 3.52 10.81
C ALA A 154 7.20 4.07 9.43
N GLY A 155 6.38 4.93 8.83
CA GLY A 155 6.67 5.49 7.52
C GLY A 155 5.44 6.02 6.77
N GLY A 156 5.65 6.36 5.50
CA GLY A 156 4.60 6.82 4.59
C GLY A 156 4.68 6.14 3.23
N ILE A 157 3.54 5.96 2.60
CA ILE A 157 3.41 5.45 1.23
C ILE A 157 2.56 6.44 0.44
N ASN A 158 3.10 6.93 -0.66
CA ASN A 158 2.41 7.85 -1.55
C ASN A 158 2.33 7.26 -2.96
N ILE A 159 1.12 7.05 -3.46
CA ILE A 159 0.86 6.54 -4.80
C ILE A 159 0.28 7.66 -5.64
N THR A 160 0.90 7.91 -6.77
CA THR A 160 0.45 8.91 -7.74
C THR A 160 0.05 8.22 -9.03
N THR A 161 -1.13 8.54 -9.58
CA THR A 161 -1.58 8.05 -10.88
C THR A 161 -1.25 9.05 -12.00
N LYS A 162 -1.14 8.56 -13.24
CA LYS A 162 -0.87 9.37 -14.42
C LYS A 162 -2.02 10.32 -14.72
N ASN A 163 -1.69 11.52 -15.15
CA ASN A 163 -2.60 12.48 -15.74
C ASN A 163 -2.49 12.51 -17.28
N ALA A 164 -3.31 13.30 -17.95
CA ALA A 164 -3.31 13.38 -19.42
C ALA A 164 -1.99 13.92 -19.99
N PHE A 165 -1.30 14.80 -19.26
CA PHE A 165 -0.01 15.35 -19.69
C PHE A 165 1.14 14.34 -19.53
N ASP A 166 1.01 13.39 -18.62
CA ASP A 166 1.94 12.25 -18.48
C ASP A 166 1.78 11.23 -19.62
N LEU A 167 0.57 11.11 -20.19
CA LEU A 167 0.21 10.12 -21.20
C LEU A 167 0.34 10.63 -22.63
N LEU A 168 0.27 11.95 -22.86
CA LEU A 168 0.29 12.59 -24.17
C LEU A 168 1.62 13.31 -24.42
N GLY A 169 2.26 12.96 -25.52
CA GLY A 169 3.39 13.74 -26.03
C GLY A 169 2.97 15.16 -26.47
N ALA A 170 3.96 16.02 -26.70
CA ALA A 170 3.75 17.45 -27.00
C ALA A 170 2.77 17.71 -28.16
N ASN A 171 2.78 16.86 -29.17
CA ASN A 171 2.00 17.05 -30.41
C ASN A 171 0.70 16.28 -30.49
N ARG A 172 0.30 15.58 -29.40
CA ARG A 172 -0.95 14.81 -29.35
C ARG A 172 -1.93 15.48 -28.40
N SER A 173 -3.19 15.59 -28.83
CA SER A 173 -4.27 16.17 -28.02
C SER A 173 -5.18 15.13 -27.38
N TYR A 174 -5.17 13.90 -27.86
CA TYR A 174 -5.95 12.77 -27.30
C TYR A 174 -5.22 11.45 -27.54
N GLY A 175 -5.61 10.45 -26.81
CA GLY A 175 -5.11 9.09 -26.94
C GLY A 175 -5.95 8.07 -26.21
N ALA A 176 -5.65 6.82 -26.47
CA ALA A 176 -6.23 5.68 -25.77
C ALA A 176 -5.17 4.61 -25.51
N HIS A 177 -5.29 3.89 -24.41
CA HIS A 177 -4.47 2.75 -24.08
C HIS A 177 -5.35 1.58 -23.70
N PHE A 178 -5.19 0.47 -24.37
CA PHE A 178 -5.95 -0.76 -24.15
C PHE A 178 -5.00 -1.90 -23.82
N THR A 179 -5.36 -2.72 -22.83
CA THR A 179 -4.64 -3.96 -22.53
C THR A 179 -5.60 -5.12 -22.45
N PHE A 180 -5.14 -6.27 -22.94
CA PHE A 180 -5.83 -7.55 -22.76
C PHE A 180 -4.79 -8.61 -22.45
N GLY A 181 -5.04 -9.43 -21.44
CA GLY A 181 -4.13 -10.49 -21.02
C GLY A 181 -4.82 -11.66 -20.37
N GLY A 182 -4.10 -12.76 -20.32
CA GLY A 182 -4.53 -13.98 -19.65
C GLY A 182 -3.34 -14.68 -18.97
N GLN A 183 -3.67 -15.65 -18.12
CA GLN A 183 -2.66 -16.41 -17.40
C GLN A 183 -3.01 -17.91 -17.30
N SER A 184 -1.97 -18.76 -17.32
CA SER A 184 -2.13 -20.22 -17.33
C SER A 184 -2.71 -20.74 -16.00
N ASN A 185 -2.42 -20.07 -14.89
CA ASN A 185 -2.98 -20.42 -13.58
C ASN A 185 -4.35 -19.79 -13.37
N ARG A 186 -5.11 -19.73 -14.46
CA ARG A 186 -6.47 -19.25 -14.62
C ARG A 186 -6.67 -17.79 -14.24
N GLY A 187 -6.94 -16.98 -15.20
CA GLY A 187 -7.29 -15.59 -15.05
C GLY A 187 -7.21 -14.83 -16.36
N ILE A 188 -8.07 -13.85 -16.48
CA ILE A 188 -8.09 -12.90 -17.59
C ILE A 188 -8.17 -11.48 -17.04
N GLY A 189 -7.63 -10.53 -17.79
CA GLY A 189 -7.72 -9.13 -17.43
C GLY A 189 -7.75 -8.23 -18.66
N THR A 190 -8.47 -7.13 -18.55
CA THR A 190 -8.52 -6.12 -19.60
C THR A 190 -8.56 -4.74 -18.96
N SER A 191 -7.93 -3.77 -19.59
CA SER A 191 -7.98 -2.37 -19.15
C SER A 191 -8.08 -1.44 -20.35
N LEU A 192 -8.81 -0.34 -20.18
CA LEU A 192 -8.94 0.71 -21.16
C LEU A 192 -8.74 2.06 -20.46
N ALA A 193 -7.88 2.90 -21.01
CA ALA A 193 -7.79 4.30 -20.64
C ALA A 193 -8.00 5.17 -21.88
N THR A 194 -8.76 6.24 -21.74
CA THR A 194 -8.89 7.31 -22.72
C THR A 194 -8.44 8.61 -22.08
N TYR A 195 -7.73 9.42 -22.82
CA TYR A 195 -7.18 10.66 -22.28
C TYR A 195 -7.09 11.74 -23.34
N GLY A 196 -7.19 12.97 -22.89
CA GLY A 196 -7.12 14.11 -23.79
C GLY A 196 -6.69 15.39 -23.09
N LYS A 197 -6.13 16.33 -23.88
CA LYS A 197 -5.77 17.67 -23.40
C LYS A 197 -6.30 18.75 -24.33
N ILE A 198 -6.67 19.88 -23.78
CA ILE A 198 -7.13 21.06 -24.49
C ILE A 198 -6.16 22.21 -24.22
N LYS A 199 -5.45 22.66 -25.24
CA LYS A 199 -4.54 23.84 -25.21
C LYS A 199 -3.54 23.80 -24.04
N GLU A 200 -2.95 22.69 -23.73
CA GLU A 200 -2.01 22.51 -22.59
C GLU A 200 -2.54 23.04 -21.24
N LYS A 201 -3.86 23.27 -21.14
CA LYS A 201 -4.51 23.84 -19.93
C LYS A 201 -5.44 22.90 -19.22
N LEU A 202 -6.11 22.04 -19.97
CA LEU A 202 -7.08 21.10 -19.40
C LEU A 202 -6.73 19.68 -19.87
N GLY A 203 -6.45 18.80 -18.94
CA GLY A 203 -6.20 17.39 -19.15
C GLY A 203 -7.29 16.55 -18.53
N LEU A 204 -7.74 15.50 -19.21
CA LEU A 204 -8.74 14.54 -18.75
C LEU A 204 -8.23 13.13 -18.96
N VAL A 205 -8.43 12.27 -17.98
CA VAL A 205 -8.20 10.81 -18.05
C VAL A 205 -9.44 10.12 -17.54
N ALA A 206 -9.87 9.09 -18.26
CA ALA A 206 -10.87 8.14 -17.79
C ALA A 206 -10.37 6.73 -18.08
N SER A 207 -10.41 5.86 -17.09
CA SER A 207 -10.02 4.47 -17.27
C SER A 207 -10.97 3.50 -16.59
N TYR A 208 -10.96 2.29 -17.09
CA TYR A 208 -11.63 1.15 -16.48
C TYR A 208 -10.76 -0.09 -16.66
N SER A 209 -10.67 -0.90 -15.61
CA SER A 209 -10.02 -2.20 -15.64
C SER A 209 -10.91 -3.29 -15.04
N PHE A 210 -10.72 -4.48 -15.56
CA PHE A 210 -11.40 -5.69 -15.12
C PHE A 210 -10.41 -6.83 -15.05
N ASP A 211 -10.41 -7.56 -13.92
CA ASP A 211 -9.64 -8.78 -13.72
C ASP A 211 -10.54 -9.85 -13.08
N ASP A 212 -10.48 -11.08 -13.63
CA ASP A 212 -11.18 -12.25 -13.10
C ASP A 212 -10.18 -13.40 -12.94
N VAL A 213 -9.93 -13.76 -11.68
CA VAL A 213 -9.06 -14.88 -11.29
C VAL A 213 -9.92 -15.86 -10.49
N PRO A 214 -10.45 -16.95 -11.12
CA PRO A 214 -11.34 -17.89 -10.44
C PRO A 214 -10.67 -18.61 -9.27
N TYR A 215 -9.46 -19.05 -9.41
CA TYR A 215 -8.55 -19.57 -8.38
C TYR A 215 -7.21 -19.92 -9.01
N TYR A 216 -6.18 -20.00 -8.19
CA TYR A 216 -4.89 -20.53 -8.65
C TYR A 216 -4.56 -21.89 -7.98
N ARG A 217 -3.58 -22.57 -8.56
CA ARG A 217 -2.97 -23.80 -7.99
C ARG A 217 -1.57 -23.49 -7.47
N ALA A 218 -1.25 -24.10 -6.34
CA ALA A 218 0.09 -24.13 -5.77
C ALA A 218 1.02 -25.04 -6.60
N GLY A 219 2.33 -25.03 -6.31
CA GLY A 219 3.32 -25.83 -7.01
C GLY A 219 3.12 -27.34 -6.92
N ASN A 220 2.50 -27.84 -5.85
CA ASN A 220 2.10 -29.23 -5.69
C ASN A 220 0.80 -29.61 -6.41
N GLY A 221 0.17 -28.65 -7.11
CA GLY A 221 -1.08 -28.82 -7.83
C GLY A 221 -2.35 -28.59 -7.01
N ASP A 222 -2.24 -28.34 -5.70
CA ASP A 222 -3.39 -28.09 -4.83
C ASP A 222 -4.08 -26.78 -5.23
N LYS A 223 -5.41 -26.80 -5.26
CA LYS A 223 -6.21 -25.61 -5.43
C LYS A 223 -6.20 -24.79 -4.14
N VAL A 224 -5.93 -23.48 -4.24
CA VAL A 224 -5.99 -22.57 -3.10
C VAL A 224 -7.40 -21.94 -3.03
N PRO A 225 -8.24 -22.36 -2.08
CA PRO A 225 -9.67 -21.98 -2.07
C PRO A 225 -9.91 -20.49 -1.86
N SER A 226 -9.01 -19.81 -1.11
CA SER A 226 -9.08 -18.38 -0.78
C SER A 226 -8.42 -17.47 -1.82
N SER A 227 -8.15 -17.97 -3.03
CA SER A 227 -7.50 -17.19 -4.09
C SER A 227 -8.42 -16.56 -5.14
N PRO A 228 -9.73 -16.92 -5.26
CA PRO A 228 -10.60 -16.27 -6.24
C PRO A 228 -10.74 -14.77 -5.98
N ALA A 229 -10.62 -13.99 -7.06
CA ALA A 229 -10.85 -12.55 -7.02
C ALA A 229 -11.41 -12.05 -8.34
N LYS A 230 -12.33 -11.10 -8.26
CA LYS A 230 -12.91 -10.39 -9.39
C LYS A 230 -12.91 -8.90 -9.10
N ASN A 231 -12.21 -8.14 -9.92
CA ASN A 231 -11.97 -6.72 -9.68
C ASN A 231 -12.56 -5.88 -10.82
N HIS A 232 -13.24 -4.81 -10.47
CA HIS A 232 -13.68 -3.76 -11.37
C HIS A 232 -13.15 -2.44 -10.81
N ASN A 233 -12.29 -1.76 -11.54
CA ASN A 233 -11.72 -0.49 -11.10
C ASN A 233 -11.99 0.58 -12.16
N ALA A 234 -12.21 1.82 -11.73
CA ALA A 234 -12.29 2.96 -12.61
C ALA A 234 -11.57 4.16 -11.99
N LEU A 235 -10.92 4.93 -12.83
CA LEU A 235 -10.27 6.20 -12.48
C LEU A 235 -10.80 7.29 -13.40
N PHE A 236 -11.16 8.42 -12.81
CA PHE A 236 -11.35 9.67 -13.54
C PHE A 236 -10.43 10.74 -12.96
N LYS A 237 -9.70 11.44 -13.80
CA LYS A 237 -8.77 12.50 -13.40
C LYS A 237 -8.92 13.72 -14.28
N LEU A 238 -9.08 14.87 -13.67
CA LEU A 238 -9.07 16.17 -14.30
C LEU A 238 -7.89 16.97 -13.78
N THR A 239 -7.08 17.51 -14.70
CA THR A 239 -6.00 18.45 -14.40
C THR A 239 -6.24 19.76 -15.13
N PHE A 240 -6.31 20.87 -14.40
CA PHE A 240 -6.53 22.20 -14.99
C PHE A 240 -5.39 23.15 -14.62
N LEU A 241 -4.72 23.65 -15.64
CA LEU A 241 -3.55 24.54 -15.58
C LEU A 241 -3.93 25.91 -16.17
N PRO A 242 -4.66 26.78 -15.46
CA PRO A 242 -5.11 28.07 -16.00
C PRO A 242 -3.94 29.00 -16.35
N LYS A 243 -2.87 28.94 -15.57
CA LYS A 243 -1.60 29.65 -15.74
C LYS A 243 -0.45 28.73 -15.31
N GLU A 244 0.78 29.05 -15.67
CA GLU A 244 1.98 28.27 -15.35
C GLU A 244 2.20 28.02 -13.84
N ASN A 245 1.70 28.91 -13.01
CA ASN A 245 1.87 28.88 -11.57
C ASN A 245 0.62 28.38 -10.78
N HIS A 246 -0.37 27.83 -11.46
CA HIS A 246 -1.58 27.28 -10.85
C HIS A 246 -1.89 25.90 -11.42
N SER A 247 -2.14 24.94 -10.54
CA SER A 247 -2.59 23.61 -10.91
C SER A 247 -3.79 23.21 -10.04
N PHE A 248 -4.85 22.74 -10.67
CA PHE A 248 -6.00 22.13 -10.03
C PHE A 248 -6.14 20.69 -10.49
N ASN A 249 -6.23 19.75 -9.56
CA ASN A 249 -6.42 18.33 -9.85
C ASN A 249 -7.66 17.82 -9.12
N VAL A 250 -8.53 17.11 -9.83
CA VAL A 250 -9.64 16.38 -9.24
C VAL A 250 -9.48 14.91 -9.63
N ASN A 251 -9.48 14.04 -8.65
CA ASN A 251 -9.32 12.61 -8.81
C ASN A 251 -10.55 11.89 -8.26
N TYR A 252 -11.00 10.86 -8.97
CA TYR A 252 -12.04 9.95 -8.50
C TYR A 252 -11.62 8.51 -8.79
N HIS A 253 -11.61 7.69 -7.74
CA HIS A 253 -11.30 6.26 -7.81
C HIS A 253 -12.54 5.46 -7.40
N PHE A 254 -12.85 4.48 -8.20
CA PHE A 254 -13.85 3.46 -7.93
C PHE A 254 -13.19 2.09 -7.92
N ASN A 255 -13.46 1.28 -6.89
CA ASN A 255 -13.03 -0.11 -6.82
C ASN A 255 -14.20 -0.98 -6.34
N ASN A 256 -14.44 -2.08 -7.04
CA ASN A 256 -15.35 -3.13 -6.62
C ASN A 256 -14.59 -4.45 -6.69
N VAL A 257 -14.27 -5.00 -5.54
CA VAL A 257 -13.46 -6.22 -5.38
C VAL A 257 -14.33 -7.30 -4.79
N GLY A 258 -14.62 -8.33 -5.60
CA GLY A 258 -15.22 -9.58 -5.13
C GLY A 258 -14.14 -10.61 -4.86
N ALA A 259 -14.13 -11.25 -3.70
CA ALA A 259 -13.13 -12.28 -3.37
C ALA A 259 -13.71 -13.34 -2.44
N VAL A 260 -13.12 -14.54 -2.48
CA VAL A 260 -13.39 -15.59 -1.49
C VAL A 260 -12.27 -15.57 -0.46
N ALA A 261 -12.62 -15.49 0.81
CA ALA A 261 -11.65 -15.48 1.90
C ALA A 261 -12.26 -16.09 3.18
N PRO A 262 -11.45 -16.56 4.13
CA PRO A 262 -11.91 -16.84 5.49
C PRO A 262 -12.50 -15.59 6.14
N TYR A 263 -13.28 -15.74 7.22
CA TYR A 263 -13.83 -14.61 7.97
C TYR A 263 -12.75 -13.60 8.36
N GLY A 264 -11.77 -14.01 9.10
CA GLY A 264 -10.56 -13.22 9.35
C GLY A 264 -9.54 -13.46 8.23
N ALA A 265 -9.69 -12.85 7.07
CA ALA A 265 -8.90 -13.15 5.88
C ALA A 265 -7.37 -12.97 6.08
N ASN A 266 -6.99 -12.19 7.08
CA ASN A 266 -5.60 -12.00 7.52
C ASN A 266 -5.21 -12.84 8.73
N VAL A 267 -6.16 -13.61 9.29
CA VAL A 267 -5.94 -14.48 10.44
C VAL A 267 -6.66 -15.80 10.18
N ILE A 268 -5.92 -16.89 10.03
CA ILE A 268 -6.53 -18.20 9.86
C ILE A 268 -6.54 -18.92 11.19
N LEU A 269 -7.72 -19.10 11.72
CA LEU A 269 -7.96 -19.68 13.05
C LEU A 269 -8.29 -21.19 13.00
N SER A 270 -8.67 -21.73 11.84
CA SER A 270 -9.14 -23.11 11.67
C SER A 270 -8.40 -23.87 10.57
N PRO A 271 -8.20 -25.18 10.69
CA PRO A 271 -7.65 -26.02 9.61
C PRO A 271 -8.53 -26.01 8.36
N ASN A 272 -9.84 -25.91 8.53
CA ASN A 272 -10.83 -25.77 7.44
C ASN A 272 -11.70 -24.55 7.74
N PRO A 273 -11.21 -23.34 7.47
CA PRO A 273 -11.95 -22.13 7.81
C PRO A 273 -13.24 -22.04 6.98
N GLN A 274 -14.31 -21.56 7.60
CA GLN A 274 -15.50 -21.12 6.89
C GLN A 274 -15.08 -20.07 5.87
N LEU A 275 -15.46 -20.27 4.61
CA LEU A 275 -15.20 -19.30 3.55
C LEU A 275 -16.39 -18.36 3.39
N TYR A 276 -16.08 -17.12 3.05
CA TYR A 276 -17.02 -16.04 2.83
C TYR A 276 -16.84 -15.45 1.43
N ASP A 277 -17.97 -15.13 0.83
CA ASP A 277 -18.00 -14.20 -0.30
C ASP A 277 -17.84 -12.79 0.26
N ASN A 278 -16.75 -12.15 -0.09
CA ASN A 278 -16.44 -10.79 0.29
C ASN A 278 -16.68 -9.86 -0.89
N THR A 279 -17.38 -8.77 -0.67
CA THR A 279 -17.54 -7.69 -1.66
C THR A 279 -17.13 -6.38 -1.05
N LEU A 280 -16.05 -5.80 -1.54
CA LEU A 280 -15.59 -4.46 -1.18
C LEU A 280 -15.96 -3.47 -2.27
N LEU A 281 -16.79 -2.50 -1.91
CA LEU A 281 -17.11 -1.34 -2.75
C LEU A 281 -16.42 -0.11 -2.19
N SER A 282 -15.62 0.57 -2.99
CA SER A 282 -14.91 1.78 -2.59
C SER A 282 -15.13 2.91 -3.57
N HIS A 283 -15.44 4.09 -3.04
CA HIS A 283 -15.50 5.35 -3.77
C HIS A 283 -14.60 6.35 -3.05
N SER A 284 -13.67 6.95 -3.77
CA SER A 284 -12.83 7.98 -3.19
C SER A 284 -12.56 9.12 -4.16
N THR A 285 -12.44 10.32 -3.65
CA THR A 285 -12.20 11.53 -4.43
C THR A 285 -11.27 12.48 -3.69
N SER A 286 -10.47 13.21 -4.44
CA SER A 286 -9.69 14.34 -3.94
C SER A 286 -9.78 15.55 -4.87
N ALA A 287 -9.63 16.70 -4.29
CA ALA A 287 -9.46 17.99 -4.99
C ALA A 287 -8.17 18.63 -4.45
N GLN A 288 -7.23 18.89 -5.34
CA GLN A 288 -5.93 19.44 -5.01
C GLN A 288 -5.73 20.77 -5.74
N TYR A 289 -5.12 21.72 -5.07
CA TYR A 289 -4.70 22.98 -5.63
C TYR A 289 -3.27 23.26 -5.28
N ASP A 290 -2.45 23.51 -6.29
CA ASP A 290 -1.05 23.89 -6.17
C ASP A 290 -0.86 25.30 -6.73
N TYR A 291 -0.13 26.12 -5.99
CA TYR A 291 0.22 27.47 -6.37
C TYR A 291 1.71 27.74 -6.11
N ALA A 292 2.38 28.31 -7.09
CA ALA A 292 3.77 28.75 -7.00
C ALA A 292 3.89 30.24 -7.27
N LEU A 293 4.54 31.00 -6.38
CA LEU A 293 4.87 32.40 -6.59
C LEU A 293 6.38 32.54 -6.80
N GLY A 294 6.77 32.46 -8.08
CA GLY A 294 8.18 32.38 -8.46
C GLY A 294 8.86 31.15 -7.82
N GLU A 295 10.12 31.34 -7.42
CA GLU A 295 10.91 30.31 -6.72
C GLU A 295 10.79 30.39 -5.18
N ASN A 296 10.05 31.37 -4.69
CA ASN A 296 10.10 31.75 -3.26
C ASN A 296 8.95 31.19 -2.41
N PHE A 297 7.82 30.85 -3.03
CA PHE A 297 6.67 30.39 -2.26
C PHE A 297 5.86 29.33 -3.01
N HIS A 298 5.52 28.25 -2.31
CA HIS A 298 4.62 27.22 -2.80
C HIS A 298 3.51 26.96 -1.77
N ALA A 299 2.29 26.77 -2.25
CA ALA A 299 1.15 26.34 -1.48
C ALA A 299 0.54 25.10 -2.12
N HIS A 300 0.28 24.09 -1.30
CA HIS A 300 -0.47 22.89 -1.65
C HIS A 300 -1.67 22.76 -0.72
N ILE A 301 -2.86 22.65 -1.31
CA ILE A 301 -4.12 22.44 -0.58
C ILE A 301 -4.77 21.20 -1.14
N ASN A 302 -5.14 20.28 -0.27
CA ASN A 302 -5.80 19.03 -0.62
C ASN A 302 -7.02 18.82 0.26
N ALA A 303 -8.12 18.39 -0.34
CA ALA A 303 -9.31 17.91 0.36
C ALA A 303 -9.72 16.56 -0.24
N TYR A 304 -10.11 15.60 0.61
CA TYR A 304 -10.45 14.27 0.15
C TYR A 304 -11.64 13.67 0.91
N TYR A 305 -12.30 12.73 0.25
CA TYR A 305 -13.33 11.88 0.80
C TYR A 305 -13.14 10.45 0.28
N ALA A 306 -13.25 9.48 1.17
CA ALA A 306 -13.23 8.06 0.82
C ALA A 306 -14.32 7.32 1.61
N ASN A 307 -15.06 6.45 0.93
CA ASN A 307 -16.00 5.52 1.52
C ASN A 307 -15.64 4.10 1.07
N LYS A 308 -15.48 3.20 2.02
CA LYS A 308 -15.30 1.76 1.77
C LYS A 308 -16.42 1.00 2.47
N ASN A 309 -17.11 0.15 1.72
CA ASN A 309 -18.12 -0.75 2.25
C ASN A 309 -17.72 -2.20 1.95
N LEU A 310 -17.53 -2.98 2.99
CA LEU A 310 -17.19 -4.40 2.91
C LEU A 310 -18.37 -5.22 3.41
N LYS A 311 -18.89 -6.09 2.54
CA LYS A 311 -19.90 -7.10 2.87
C LYS A 311 -19.27 -8.47 2.89
N LEU A 312 -19.57 -9.22 3.94
CA LEU A 312 -19.16 -10.61 4.13
C LEU A 312 -20.41 -11.46 4.20
N SER A 313 -20.42 -12.56 3.44
CA SER A 313 -21.50 -13.54 3.45
C SER A 313 -20.92 -14.95 3.48
N PRO A 314 -21.28 -15.80 4.47
CA PRO A 314 -20.73 -17.15 4.58
C PRO A 314 -21.16 -18.01 3.37
N GLN A 315 -20.23 -18.82 2.86
CA GLN A 315 -20.53 -19.82 1.83
C GLN A 315 -21.15 -21.08 2.45
N GLY A 316 -22.43 -21.31 2.19
CA GLY A 316 -23.17 -22.44 2.77
C GLY A 316 -23.64 -22.21 4.19
N ALA A 317 -23.99 -23.30 4.91
CA ALA A 317 -24.40 -23.22 6.30
C ALA A 317 -23.19 -22.97 7.19
N LEU A 318 -23.34 -22.10 8.20
CA LEU A 318 -22.32 -21.88 9.22
C LEU A 318 -22.03 -23.19 9.96
N GLN A 319 -20.74 -23.47 10.16
CA GLN A 319 -20.34 -24.61 10.98
C GLN A 319 -20.60 -24.28 12.45
N ALA A 320 -20.99 -25.29 13.24
CA ALA A 320 -21.32 -25.09 14.65
C ALA A 320 -20.18 -24.48 15.48
N GLN A 321 -18.94 -24.59 15.01
CA GLN A 321 -17.74 -23.99 15.65
C GLN A 321 -17.60 -22.50 15.36
N ASP A 322 -18.24 -22.01 14.28
CA ASP A 322 -18.11 -20.65 13.77
C ASP A 322 -19.43 -19.86 13.98
N SER A 323 -20.24 -20.26 14.97
CA SER A 323 -21.56 -19.67 15.24
C SER A 323 -21.53 -18.17 15.60
N HIS A 324 -20.34 -17.59 15.79
CA HIS A 324 -20.14 -16.18 16.10
C HIS A 324 -19.77 -15.34 14.89
N GLU A 325 -19.63 -15.94 13.70
CA GLU A 325 -19.10 -15.32 12.50
C GLU A 325 -20.17 -15.27 11.40
N GLY A 326 -21.20 -14.46 11.60
CA GLY A 326 -22.29 -14.29 10.65
C GLY A 326 -21.99 -13.38 9.47
N ALA A 327 -23.02 -13.06 8.69
CA ALA A 327 -22.92 -12.09 7.60
C ALA A 327 -22.85 -10.66 8.15
N MET A 328 -21.94 -9.85 7.62
CA MET A 328 -21.69 -8.49 8.09
C MET A 328 -21.66 -7.47 6.96
N ASP A 329 -22.05 -6.24 7.29
CA ASP A 329 -21.90 -5.04 6.46
C ASP A 329 -21.06 -4.02 7.24
N LEU A 330 -19.81 -3.83 6.80
CA LEU A 330 -18.83 -2.96 7.45
C LEU A 330 -18.63 -1.71 6.58
N ASN A 331 -18.74 -0.53 7.18
CA ASN A 331 -18.56 0.73 6.47
C ASN A 331 -17.49 1.59 7.14
N LEU A 332 -16.59 2.15 6.31
CA LEU A 332 -15.55 3.08 6.69
C LEU A 332 -15.67 4.35 5.84
N VAL A 333 -15.87 5.48 6.49
CA VAL A 333 -15.75 6.81 5.88
C VAL A 333 -14.50 7.50 6.40
N ASN A 334 -13.71 8.04 5.50
CA ASN A 334 -12.50 8.80 5.80
C ASN A 334 -12.53 10.09 4.98
N LEU A 335 -12.53 11.24 5.62
CA LEU A 335 -12.47 12.53 4.96
C LEU A 335 -11.44 13.44 5.63
N GLY A 336 -10.86 14.34 4.87
CA GLY A 336 -9.88 15.27 5.45
C GLY A 336 -9.39 16.32 4.49
N SER A 337 -8.48 17.12 5.00
CA SER A 337 -7.82 18.18 4.26
C SER A 337 -6.39 18.39 4.76
N ASP A 338 -5.53 18.83 3.86
CA ASP A 338 -4.14 19.19 4.11
C ASP A 338 -3.88 20.58 3.53
N VAL A 339 -3.20 21.43 4.28
CA VAL A 339 -2.66 22.71 3.81
C VAL A 339 -1.16 22.71 4.09
N ILE A 340 -0.34 22.83 3.06
CA ILE A 340 1.11 22.83 3.14
C ILE A 340 1.63 24.09 2.45
N LEU A 341 2.36 24.90 3.18
CA LEU A 341 2.97 26.12 2.69
C LEU A 341 4.49 26.00 2.81
N ARG A 342 5.21 26.44 1.77
CA ARG A 342 6.67 26.44 1.74
C ARG A 342 7.18 27.80 1.30
N ASN A 343 8.13 28.35 2.06
CA ASN A 343 8.86 29.55 1.71
C ASN A 343 10.33 29.20 1.50
N TYR A 344 10.88 29.69 0.39
CA TYR A 344 12.29 29.53 0.05
C TYR A 344 13.00 30.87 0.16
N PHE A 345 14.26 30.87 0.61
CA PHE A 345 15.05 32.06 0.81
C PHE A 345 16.55 31.77 0.57
N GLY A 346 17.36 32.82 0.52
CA GLY A 346 18.80 32.67 0.25
C GLY A 346 19.10 32.11 -1.16
N GLY A 347 18.32 32.51 -2.19
CA GLY A 347 18.43 31.94 -3.53
C GLY A 347 17.99 30.49 -3.61
N ALA A 348 16.89 30.15 -2.92
CA ALA A 348 16.30 28.82 -2.78
C ALA A 348 17.20 27.78 -2.04
N LYS A 349 18.29 28.24 -1.40
CA LYS A 349 19.18 27.37 -0.61
C LYS A 349 18.54 26.88 0.71
N HIS A 350 17.62 27.66 1.26
CA HIS A 350 16.96 27.35 2.51
C HIS A 350 15.44 27.35 2.29
N SER A 351 14.73 26.58 3.10
CA SER A 351 13.27 26.62 3.08
C SER A 351 12.67 26.42 4.47
N ILE A 352 11.48 26.97 4.65
CA ILE A 352 10.60 26.67 5.78
C ILE A 352 9.30 26.14 5.22
N LYS A 353 8.86 25.00 5.73
CA LYS A 353 7.56 24.37 5.43
C LYS A 353 6.70 24.38 6.69
N TYR A 354 5.43 24.68 6.55
CA TYR A 354 4.47 24.67 7.66
C TYR A 354 3.07 24.40 7.15
N GLY A 355 2.23 23.92 8.02
CA GLY A 355 0.90 23.57 7.57
C GLY A 355 0.02 22.95 8.64
N PHE A 356 -1.15 22.51 8.17
CA PHE A 356 -2.20 21.94 8.99
C PHE A 356 -2.85 20.75 8.27
N ASN A 357 -3.22 19.73 9.04
CA ASN A 357 -3.97 18.57 8.57
C ASN A 357 -5.23 18.37 9.41
N TYR A 358 -6.32 17.99 8.76
CA TYR A 358 -7.53 17.52 9.41
C TYR A 358 -7.94 16.15 8.84
N GLN A 359 -8.42 15.27 9.70
CA GLN A 359 -8.99 13.97 9.28
C GLN A 359 -10.15 13.60 10.18
N LEU A 360 -11.24 13.10 9.58
CA LEU A 360 -12.37 12.49 10.25
C LEU A 360 -12.51 11.03 9.77
N ILE A 361 -12.62 10.11 10.71
CA ILE A 361 -12.78 8.67 10.48
C ILE A 361 -14.09 8.25 11.14
N LEU A 362 -14.96 7.61 10.39
CA LEU A 362 -16.21 7.03 10.88
C LEU A 362 -16.21 5.54 10.53
N THR A 363 -16.41 4.68 11.50
CA THR A 363 -16.59 3.24 11.28
C THR A 363 -17.98 2.83 11.73
N LYS A 364 -18.57 1.91 10.97
CA LYS A 364 -19.87 1.33 11.28
C LYS A 364 -19.88 -0.15 10.91
N ALA A 365 -20.44 -0.96 11.79
CA ALA A 365 -20.72 -2.36 11.53
C ALA A 365 -22.21 -2.62 11.68
N LYS A 366 -22.74 -3.52 10.85
CA LYS A 366 -24.10 -4.03 10.92
C LYS A 366 -24.06 -5.54 10.75
N ASP A 367 -24.68 -6.25 11.67
CA ASP A 367 -24.97 -7.66 11.57
C ASP A 367 -26.17 -7.89 10.63
N LEU A 368 -26.10 -8.84 9.72
CA LEU A 368 -27.11 -9.10 8.71
C LEU A 368 -27.96 -10.36 9.00
N ASP A 369 -27.55 -11.23 9.92
CA ASP A 369 -28.20 -12.51 10.18
C ASP A 369 -28.41 -12.85 11.67
N ASP A 370 -28.24 -11.89 12.57
CA ASP A 370 -28.41 -12.03 14.02
C ASP A 370 -27.49 -13.09 14.69
N HIS A 371 -26.45 -13.55 13.96
CA HIS A 371 -25.50 -14.56 14.47
C HIS A 371 -24.17 -13.92 14.89
N ALA A 372 -23.95 -12.68 14.53
CA ALA A 372 -22.72 -11.98 14.87
C ALA A 372 -22.78 -11.39 16.30
N LEU A 373 -21.62 -11.13 16.83
CA LEU A 373 -21.38 -10.63 18.20
C LEU A 373 -21.93 -9.21 18.48
N LEU A 374 -22.70 -8.61 17.57
CA LEU A 374 -23.21 -7.28 17.74
C LEU A 374 -24.46 -7.24 18.61
N SER A 375 -24.31 -6.86 19.88
CA SER A 375 -25.45 -6.50 20.69
C SER A 375 -26.21 -5.33 20.03
N ASN A 376 -27.47 -5.50 19.71
CA ASN A 376 -28.33 -4.55 18.97
C ASN A 376 -28.01 -4.39 17.46
N ASN A 377 -27.33 -5.35 16.82
CA ASN A 377 -27.11 -5.46 15.38
C ASN A 377 -26.38 -4.27 14.72
N THR A 378 -25.88 -3.30 15.46
CA THR A 378 -25.11 -2.14 14.94
C THR A 378 -24.09 -1.62 15.93
N GLY A 379 -22.90 -1.24 15.42
CA GLY A 379 -21.88 -0.54 16.18
C GLY A 379 -21.31 0.62 15.35
N HIS A 380 -20.83 1.66 16.00
CA HIS A 380 -20.16 2.78 15.34
C HIS A 380 -19.12 3.43 16.24
N GLU A 381 -18.08 3.96 15.64
CA GLU A 381 -17.05 4.76 16.30
C GLU A 381 -16.66 5.94 15.42
N LYS A 382 -16.10 6.99 16.05
CA LYS A 382 -15.71 8.22 15.37
C LYS A 382 -14.34 8.68 15.86
N GLY A 383 -13.49 9.11 14.94
CA GLY A 383 -12.19 9.71 15.24
C GLY A 383 -12.01 11.03 14.49
N ALA A 384 -11.61 12.09 15.18
CA ALA A 384 -11.19 13.34 14.58
C ALA A 384 -9.72 13.63 14.94
N ILE A 385 -8.93 14.03 13.95
CA ILE A 385 -7.50 14.28 14.10
C ILE A 385 -7.23 15.69 13.56
N TYR A 386 -6.54 16.49 14.37
CA TYR A 386 -6.06 17.82 14.03
C TYR A 386 -4.55 17.87 14.22
N GLY A 387 -3.81 18.27 13.21
CA GLY A 387 -2.36 18.33 13.27
C GLY A 387 -1.82 19.62 12.68
N GLY A 388 -0.87 20.24 13.37
CA GLY A 388 -0.09 21.38 12.88
C GLY A 388 1.38 21.02 12.83
N PHE A 389 2.13 21.53 11.86
CA PHE A 389 3.53 21.24 11.71
C PHE A 389 4.35 22.41 11.19
N ILE A 390 5.64 22.36 11.49
CA ILE A 390 6.67 23.23 10.94
C ILE A 390 7.94 22.43 10.71
N GLY A 391 8.64 22.73 9.62
CA GLY A 391 9.96 22.17 9.31
C GLY A 391 10.80 23.22 8.59
N ALA A 392 12.09 23.09 8.71
CA ALA A 392 13.06 23.97 8.04
C ALA A 392 14.19 23.13 7.46
N ASN A 393 14.65 23.51 6.26
CA ASN A 393 15.77 22.92 5.58
C ASN A 393 16.84 24.00 5.39
N PHE A 394 18.06 23.70 5.80
CA PHE A 394 19.21 24.60 5.76
C PHE A 394 20.37 23.95 5.02
N ASN A 395 20.74 24.47 3.87
CA ASN A 395 22.00 24.13 3.22
C ASN A 395 23.12 24.89 3.93
N LEU A 396 23.79 24.23 4.88
CA LEU A 396 24.86 24.82 5.69
C LEU A 396 26.14 25.00 4.88
N LEU A 397 26.43 24.01 4.00
CA LEU A 397 27.51 24.01 3.02
C LEU A 397 26.97 23.41 1.73
N GLU A 398 27.70 23.49 0.63
CA GLU A 398 27.32 22.82 -0.62
C GLU A 398 27.17 21.30 -0.45
N SER A 399 27.96 20.71 0.46
CA SER A 399 27.95 19.29 0.79
C SER A 399 27.18 18.93 2.05
N LEU A 400 26.65 19.91 2.81
CA LEU A 400 26.04 19.66 4.12
C LEU A 400 24.65 20.32 4.23
N ASN A 401 23.64 19.50 4.43
CA ASN A 401 22.26 19.94 4.61
C ASN A 401 21.73 19.47 5.98
N LEU A 402 21.01 20.34 6.66
CA LEU A 402 20.31 20.05 7.92
C LEU A 402 18.82 20.31 7.76
N GLU A 403 18.01 19.29 7.99
CA GLU A 403 16.56 19.43 8.07
C GLU A 403 16.09 19.19 9.51
N LEU A 404 15.25 20.09 10.01
CA LEU A 404 14.67 20.04 11.35
C LEU A 404 13.18 20.30 11.25
N GLY A 405 12.40 19.66 12.11
CA GLY A 405 11.00 19.99 12.20
C GLY A 405 10.28 19.30 13.34
N SER A 406 9.03 19.65 13.47
CA SER A 406 8.15 19.03 14.45
C SER A 406 6.70 19.16 14.03
N ARG A 407 5.86 18.27 14.58
CA ARG A 407 4.42 18.34 14.47
C ARG A 407 3.75 18.13 15.83
N TYR A 408 2.58 18.70 16.00
CA TYR A 408 1.72 18.46 17.14
C TYR A 408 0.35 18.02 16.66
N ASP A 409 -0.13 16.90 17.20
CA ASP A 409 -1.39 16.28 16.82
C ASP A 409 -2.30 16.09 18.02
N SER A 410 -3.60 16.36 17.81
CA SER A 410 -4.67 16.09 18.75
C SER A 410 -5.62 15.04 18.14
N PHE A 411 -5.87 13.96 18.88
CA PHE A 411 -6.74 12.88 18.49
C PHE A 411 -7.93 12.83 19.44
N ILE A 412 -9.12 12.98 18.89
CA ILE A 412 -10.40 12.90 19.60
C ILE A 412 -11.09 11.63 19.11
N TYR A 413 -11.26 10.67 19.98
CA TYR A 413 -11.85 9.39 19.67
C TYR A 413 -13.10 9.15 20.52
N GLU A 414 -14.23 8.92 19.87
CA GLU A 414 -15.50 8.52 20.47
C GLU A 414 -15.68 7.00 20.22
N ASP A 415 -15.72 6.25 21.30
CA ASP A 415 -15.87 4.81 21.26
C ASP A 415 -17.33 4.38 21.01
N LYS A 416 -17.56 3.09 20.83
CA LYS A 416 -18.87 2.51 20.51
C LYS A 416 -19.97 2.75 21.57
N VAL A 417 -19.59 3.11 22.78
CA VAL A 417 -20.54 3.47 23.86
C VAL A 417 -20.71 4.97 24.02
N GLY A 418 -20.13 5.77 23.11
CA GLY A 418 -20.24 7.23 23.09
C GLY A 418 -19.30 7.96 24.06
N LYS A 419 -18.33 7.24 24.65
CA LYS A 419 -17.32 7.85 25.52
C LYS A 419 -16.18 8.45 24.69
N THR A 420 -15.82 9.68 25.00
CA THR A 420 -14.74 10.39 24.31
C THR A 420 -13.39 10.18 25.01
N HIS A 421 -12.37 9.83 24.21
CA HIS A 421 -10.98 9.68 24.62
C HIS A 421 -10.12 10.67 23.84
N ASN A 422 -9.33 11.47 24.54
CA ASN A 422 -8.45 12.48 23.96
C ASN A 422 -7.00 12.07 24.18
N THR A 423 -6.23 12.02 23.09
CA THR A 423 -4.79 11.81 23.14
C THR A 423 -4.09 12.88 22.31
N GLN A 424 -2.85 13.19 22.68
CA GLN A 424 -2.06 14.22 22.01
C GLN A 424 -0.64 13.70 21.78
N GLY A 425 0.02 14.18 20.73
CA GLY A 425 1.34 13.77 20.37
C GLY A 425 2.20 14.93 19.85
N PHE A 426 3.48 14.91 20.23
CA PHE A 426 4.50 15.81 19.71
C PHE A 426 5.58 14.97 19.01
N SER A 427 5.85 15.28 17.75
CA SER A 427 6.68 14.47 16.85
C SER A 427 7.81 15.31 16.25
N PRO A 428 8.94 15.48 16.95
CA PRO A 428 10.12 16.17 16.43
C PRO A 428 10.95 15.26 15.53
N TYR A 429 11.69 15.86 14.57
CA TYR A 429 12.69 15.18 13.77
C TYR A 429 13.89 16.06 13.44
N ALA A 430 15.01 15.40 13.15
CA ALA A 430 16.21 16.00 12.60
C ALA A 430 16.84 15.03 11.58
N THR A 431 17.28 15.58 10.45
CA THR A 431 18.03 14.85 9.44
C THR A 431 19.27 15.65 9.07
N LEU A 432 20.44 15.01 9.17
CA LEU A 432 21.70 15.55 8.67
C LEU A 432 22.08 14.77 7.42
N PHE A 433 22.27 15.49 6.33
CA PHE A 433 22.71 14.95 5.04
C PHE A 433 24.06 15.53 4.68
N PHE A 434 25.02 14.65 4.34
CA PHE A 434 26.38 15.02 3.98
C PHE A 434 26.78 14.33 2.67
N ALA A 435 27.05 15.09 1.61
CA ALA A 435 27.49 14.62 0.32
C ALA A 435 28.90 15.17 0.01
N PRO A 436 29.98 14.46 0.39
CA PRO A 436 31.34 14.90 0.12
C PRO A 436 31.68 14.94 -1.39
N THR A 437 31.02 14.13 -2.18
CA THR A 437 31.09 14.14 -3.66
C THR A 437 29.69 14.06 -4.25
N ASN A 438 29.58 14.17 -5.57
CA ASN A 438 28.27 14.02 -6.25
C ASN A 438 27.75 12.57 -6.21
N GLU A 439 28.64 11.61 -6.05
CA GLU A 439 28.34 10.18 -6.05
C GLU A 439 28.11 9.59 -4.68
N LEU A 440 28.74 10.15 -3.62
CA LEU A 440 28.70 9.59 -2.26
C LEU A 440 27.93 10.50 -1.33
N SER A 441 26.96 9.95 -0.62
CA SER A 441 26.23 10.64 0.42
C SER A 441 26.02 9.81 1.68
N PHE A 442 25.89 10.51 2.79
CA PHE A 442 25.60 9.98 4.12
C PHE A 442 24.36 10.71 4.66
N LYS A 443 23.46 9.97 5.27
CA LYS A 443 22.27 10.54 5.91
C LYS A 443 22.12 9.97 7.31
N LEU A 444 21.95 10.84 8.29
CA LEU A 444 21.61 10.47 9.66
C LEU A 444 20.26 11.08 10.02
N THR A 445 19.29 10.25 10.33
CA THR A 445 17.94 10.66 10.71
C THR A 445 17.64 10.24 12.14
N GLN A 446 17.09 11.18 12.91
CA GLN A 446 16.54 10.95 14.23
C GLN A 446 15.14 11.53 14.30
N ASN A 447 14.14 10.72 14.64
CA ASN A 447 12.78 11.22 14.79
C ASN A 447 12.00 10.48 15.89
N TYR A 448 10.95 11.14 16.36
CA TYR A 448 9.96 10.57 17.25
C TYR A 448 8.58 10.83 16.67
N ASN A 449 7.89 9.77 16.32
CA ASN A 449 6.54 9.84 15.73
C ASN A 449 5.51 9.42 16.76
N THR A 450 4.33 10.07 16.75
CA THR A 450 3.23 9.77 17.66
C THR A 450 1.95 9.43 16.92
N ARG A 451 1.15 8.53 17.52
CA ARG A 451 -0.20 8.21 17.07
C ARG A 451 -1.12 8.10 18.27
N GLY A 452 -2.23 8.82 18.25
CA GLY A 452 -3.25 8.74 19.29
C GLY A 452 -4.28 7.64 19.05
N ALA A 453 -5.22 7.52 19.97
CA ALA A 453 -6.34 6.61 19.82
C ALA A 453 -7.24 7.05 18.64
N THR A 454 -7.61 6.08 17.82
CA THR A 454 -8.51 6.23 16.66
C THR A 454 -9.53 5.08 16.66
N PRO A 455 -10.60 5.14 15.86
CA PRO A 455 -11.51 4.01 15.71
C PRO A 455 -10.79 2.70 15.45
N MET A 456 -11.33 1.61 16.01
CA MET A 456 -10.85 0.24 15.82
C MET A 456 -11.25 -0.29 14.44
N ASP A 457 -10.92 -1.54 14.19
CA ASP A 457 -11.51 -2.29 13.07
C ASP A 457 -13.03 -2.38 13.24
N ALA A 458 -13.76 -2.08 12.18
CA ALA A 458 -15.22 -2.07 12.22
C ALA A 458 -15.80 -3.44 12.59
N SER A 459 -15.12 -4.55 12.27
CA SER A 459 -15.56 -5.90 12.60
C SER A 459 -15.57 -6.17 14.12
N LEU A 460 -14.81 -5.41 14.88
CA LEU A 460 -14.72 -5.56 16.34
C LEU A 460 -15.76 -4.74 17.11
N LEU A 461 -16.59 -3.97 16.41
CA LEU A 461 -17.59 -3.12 17.06
C LEU A 461 -18.67 -3.91 17.82
N GLY A 462 -18.84 -5.18 17.49
CA GLY A 462 -19.69 -6.12 18.23
C GLY A 462 -19.10 -6.64 19.52
N ASN A 463 -17.79 -6.62 19.68
CA ASN A 463 -17.11 -7.18 20.83
C ASN A 463 -17.07 -6.22 22.01
N PRO A 464 -17.07 -6.71 23.27
CA PRO A 464 -17.04 -5.87 24.45
C PRO A 464 -15.65 -5.29 24.76
N HIS A 465 -14.89 -4.87 23.76
CA HIS A 465 -13.59 -4.21 23.96
C HIS A 465 -13.77 -2.92 24.77
N ILE A 466 -13.53 -3.01 26.07
CA ILE A 466 -13.74 -1.90 26.99
C ILE A 466 -12.41 -1.16 27.19
N ILE A 467 -12.46 0.16 27.22
CA ILE A 467 -11.33 0.99 27.61
C ILE A 467 -11.44 1.29 29.10
N ILE A 468 -10.67 0.57 29.91
CA ILE A 468 -10.70 0.69 31.37
C ILE A 468 -9.87 1.88 31.85
N LYS A 469 -8.69 2.07 31.28
CA LYS A 469 -7.74 3.13 31.65
C LYS A 469 -7.66 4.19 30.56
N PRO A 470 -7.39 5.47 30.89
CA PRO A 470 -7.12 6.49 29.87
C PRO A 470 -5.99 6.05 28.93
N LEU A 471 -6.24 6.11 27.63
CA LEU A 471 -5.24 5.79 26.62
C LEU A 471 -4.18 6.90 26.50
N LYS A 472 -2.93 6.49 26.32
CA LYS A 472 -1.81 7.36 25.98
C LYS A 472 -1.51 7.24 24.49
N ALA A 473 -0.98 8.29 23.88
CA ALA A 473 -0.49 8.20 22.52
C ALA A 473 0.66 7.17 22.43
N GLU A 474 0.65 6.40 21.35
CA GLU A 474 1.77 5.55 20.94
C GLU A 474 2.92 6.44 20.50
N GLY A 475 4.14 5.97 20.67
CA GLY A 475 5.32 6.70 20.23
C GLY A 475 6.39 5.79 19.68
N MET A 476 6.96 6.15 18.52
CA MET A 476 8.07 5.45 17.89
C MET A 476 9.27 6.36 17.76
N HIS A 477 10.37 6.01 18.41
CA HIS A 477 11.68 6.55 18.11
C HIS A 477 12.27 5.81 16.93
N ASN A 478 12.82 6.54 15.99
CA ASN A 478 13.58 5.97 14.87
C ASN A 478 14.92 6.68 14.77
N THR A 479 15.99 5.89 14.69
CA THR A 479 17.35 6.33 14.38
C THR A 479 17.79 5.56 13.16
N GLU A 480 18.24 6.25 12.12
CA GLU A 480 18.62 5.65 10.85
C GLU A 480 19.88 6.30 10.32
N PHE A 481 20.77 5.46 9.81
CA PHE A 481 22.00 5.88 9.15
C PHE A 481 22.06 5.20 7.78
N ASP A 482 22.15 6.03 6.73
CA ASP A 482 22.21 5.60 5.35
C ASP A 482 23.51 6.02 4.70
N ILE A 483 24.00 5.17 3.82
CA ILE A 483 25.14 5.43 2.93
C ILE A 483 24.65 5.13 1.52
N ASP A 484 24.75 6.12 0.62
CA ASP A 484 24.41 5.98 -0.78
C ASP A 484 25.63 6.32 -1.64
N TYR A 485 25.90 5.45 -2.60
CA TYR A 485 26.85 5.71 -3.67
C TYR A 485 26.17 5.47 -5.01
N ASP A 486 26.22 6.45 -5.91
CA ASP A 486 25.60 6.35 -7.23
C ASP A 486 26.44 7.08 -8.27
N ASN A 487 26.83 6.32 -9.27
CA ASN A 487 27.39 6.85 -10.51
C ASN A 487 26.71 6.21 -11.71
N SER A 488 27.11 6.56 -12.94
CA SER A 488 26.45 6.07 -14.15
C SER A 488 26.51 4.53 -14.36
N LEU A 489 27.36 3.82 -13.64
CA LEU A 489 27.60 2.39 -13.80
C LEU A 489 27.25 1.58 -12.55
N PHE A 490 27.52 2.13 -11.38
CA PHE A 490 27.42 1.43 -10.10
C PHE A 490 26.59 2.22 -9.10
N SER A 491 25.63 1.55 -8.47
CA SER A 491 24.85 2.10 -7.38
C SER A 491 24.94 1.18 -6.16
N ALA A 492 25.00 1.77 -4.97
CA ALA A 492 24.95 1.03 -3.71
C ALA A 492 24.23 1.82 -2.63
N HIS A 493 23.38 1.15 -1.89
CA HIS A 493 22.70 1.70 -0.71
C HIS A 493 22.90 0.77 0.47
N ILE A 494 23.20 1.32 1.64
CA ILE A 494 23.24 0.61 2.94
C ILE A 494 22.48 1.45 3.94
N GLY A 495 21.41 0.88 4.51
CA GLY A 495 20.62 1.47 5.59
C GLY A 495 20.73 0.65 6.87
N LEU A 496 21.03 1.29 7.97
CA LEU A 496 21.03 0.72 9.32
C LEU A 496 20.00 1.46 10.17
N TYR A 497 19.09 0.75 10.81
CA TYR A 497 18.01 1.38 11.56
C TYR A 497 17.78 0.75 12.93
N HIS A 498 17.36 1.60 13.86
CA HIS A 498 16.89 1.24 15.18
C HIS A 498 15.55 1.92 15.45
N GLN A 499 14.51 1.11 15.63
CA GLN A 499 13.15 1.57 15.93
C GLN A 499 12.73 1.09 17.32
N TYR A 500 12.04 1.96 18.06
CA TYR A 500 11.64 1.72 19.42
C TYR A 500 10.22 2.22 19.64
N LEU A 501 9.26 1.30 19.63
CA LEU A 501 7.82 1.56 19.82
C LEU A 501 7.44 1.38 21.28
N LYS A 502 6.80 2.39 21.86
CA LYS A 502 6.24 2.36 23.21
C LYS A 502 4.76 2.71 23.23
N ASN A 503 4.09 2.33 24.32
CA ASN A 503 2.66 2.59 24.54
C ASN A 503 1.77 2.07 23.39
N PHE A 504 2.16 1.01 22.68
CA PHE A 504 1.32 0.43 21.64
C PHE A 504 -0.10 0.17 22.18
N ILE A 505 -1.13 0.62 21.47
CA ILE A 505 -2.53 0.41 21.85
C ILE A 505 -2.95 -0.95 21.29
N ASN A 506 -2.97 -1.95 22.16
CA ASN A 506 -3.41 -3.29 21.82
C ASN A 506 -4.94 -3.40 22.03
N SER A 507 -5.62 -3.91 21.00
CA SER A 507 -7.07 -4.10 21.01
C SER A 507 -7.52 -5.42 21.67
N TYR A 508 -6.58 -6.32 21.96
CA TYR A 508 -6.85 -7.67 22.49
C TYR A 508 -6.10 -7.99 23.80
N ALA A 509 -5.85 -6.98 24.63
CA ALA A 509 -5.20 -7.24 25.89
C ALA A 509 -6.15 -8.01 26.83
N ASN A 510 -5.72 -9.17 27.31
CA ASN A 510 -6.42 -9.93 28.36
C ASN A 510 -5.74 -9.69 29.70
N GLU A 511 -6.50 -9.26 30.70
CA GLU A 511 -6.05 -9.29 32.10
C GLU A 511 -6.47 -10.65 32.73
N GLY A 512 -5.65 -11.69 32.57
CA GLY A 512 -5.91 -12.95 33.27
C GLY A 512 -5.19 -14.15 32.65
N ASN A 513 -4.84 -15.13 33.51
CA ASN A 513 -4.31 -16.42 33.13
C ASN A 513 -5.42 -17.26 32.48
N HIS A 514 -5.58 -17.20 31.17
CA HIS A 514 -6.44 -18.14 30.46
C HIS A 514 -5.76 -19.48 30.29
N THR A 515 -5.98 -20.40 31.26
CA THR A 515 -5.63 -21.83 31.16
C THR A 515 -6.79 -22.68 30.61
N GLY A 516 -7.79 -22.08 29.98
CA GLY A 516 -8.99 -22.75 29.49
C GLY A 516 -9.17 -22.66 27.96
N SER A 517 -9.57 -23.77 27.38
CA SER A 517 -9.83 -23.97 25.95
C SER A 517 -11.14 -23.32 25.43
N GLY A 518 -11.60 -22.24 26.03
CA GLY A 518 -12.78 -21.49 25.61
C GLY A 518 -12.38 -20.06 25.27
N HIS A 519 -12.54 -19.65 24.03
CA HIS A 519 -12.43 -18.25 23.63
C HIS A 519 -13.67 -17.49 24.13
N SER A 520 -13.64 -17.03 25.38
CA SER A 520 -14.58 -16.03 25.83
C SER A 520 -14.04 -14.68 25.39
N HIS A 521 -14.66 -14.07 24.38
CA HIS A 521 -14.40 -12.70 23.96
C HIS A 521 -14.84 -11.66 25.02
N ASP A 522 -15.38 -12.11 26.13
CA ASP A 522 -16.03 -11.28 27.12
C ASP A 522 -15.07 -10.44 27.98
N ASP A 523 -13.74 -10.73 27.92
CA ASP A 523 -12.73 -10.07 28.76
C ASP A 523 -11.61 -9.38 27.98
N SER A 524 -11.84 -8.97 26.74
CA SER A 524 -10.82 -8.25 25.99
C SER A 524 -10.89 -6.73 26.22
N PHE A 525 -9.73 -6.14 26.48
CA PHE A 525 -9.59 -4.72 26.77
C PHE A 525 -8.73 -4.02 25.72
N ARG A 526 -9.09 -2.80 25.37
CA ARG A 526 -8.24 -1.92 24.60
C ARG A 526 -7.39 -1.08 25.55
N GLN A 527 -6.09 -1.30 25.54
CA GLN A 527 -5.16 -0.61 26.45
C GLN A 527 -3.76 -0.44 25.85
N ASN A 528 -3.02 0.51 26.40
CA ASN A 528 -1.59 0.62 26.10
C ASN A 528 -0.83 -0.55 26.73
N MET A 529 0.14 -1.09 25.95
CA MET A 529 1.11 -2.05 26.49
C MET A 529 2.09 -1.36 27.41
N ASP A 530 2.40 -1.97 28.57
CA ASP A 530 3.33 -1.43 29.57
C ASP A 530 4.80 -1.53 29.15
N SER A 531 5.09 -2.23 28.07
CA SER A 531 6.42 -2.51 27.57
C SER A 531 6.61 -2.02 26.15
N HIS A 532 7.82 -2.12 25.66
CA HIS A 532 8.22 -1.59 24.36
C HIS A 532 8.74 -2.66 23.41
N ILE A 533 8.56 -2.40 22.12
CA ILE A 533 9.09 -3.22 21.04
C ILE A 533 10.29 -2.48 20.45
N ARG A 534 11.40 -3.19 20.34
CA ARG A 534 12.63 -2.71 19.73
C ARG A 534 12.90 -3.50 18.45
N VAL A 535 13.16 -2.82 17.35
CA VAL A 535 13.57 -3.40 16.09
C VAL A 535 14.91 -2.83 15.68
N LEU A 536 15.92 -3.68 15.60
CA LEU A 536 17.18 -3.39 14.91
C LEU A 536 17.08 -4.00 13.52
N GLY A 537 17.67 -3.38 12.52
CA GLY A 537 17.72 -3.96 11.20
C GLY A 537 18.67 -3.28 10.26
N TYR A 538 18.85 -3.92 9.12
CA TYR A 538 19.63 -3.40 8.01
C TYR A 538 18.98 -3.73 6.68
N GLU A 539 19.28 -2.93 5.69
CA GLU A 539 19.00 -3.17 4.28
C GLU A 539 20.20 -2.74 3.45
N ALA A 540 20.46 -3.46 2.37
CA ALA A 540 21.49 -3.09 1.42
C ALA A 540 21.06 -3.47 0.00
N ASN A 541 21.36 -2.60 -0.95
CA ASN A 541 21.10 -2.79 -2.37
C ASN A 541 22.35 -2.42 -3.16
N VAL A 542 22.66 -3.21 -4.19
CA VAL A 542 23.76 -2.95 -5.11
C VAL A 542 23.26 -3.11 -6.54
N GLY A 543 23.58 -2.16 -7.41
CA GLY A 543 23.23 -2.15 -8.82
C GLY A 543 24.45 -1.95 -9.72
N LEU A 544 24.42 -2.60 -10.89
CA LEU A 544 25.33 -2.43 -12.00
C LEU A 544 24.49 -2.18 -13.26
N ASP A 545 24.64 -1.00 -13.88
CA ASP A 545 23.84 -0.57 -15.02
C ASP A 545 24.72 -0.32 -16.25
N PHE A 546 24.72 -1.29 -17.18
CA PHE A 546 25.32 -1.17 -18.50
C PHE A 546 24.22 -0.89 -19.55
N ASP A 547 24.57 -0.36 -20.70
CA ASP A 547 23.60 -0.10 -21.78
C ASP A 547 22.73 -1.30 -22.16
N PHE A 548 23.33 -2.51 -22.11
CA PHE A 548 22.68 -3.75 -22.53
C PHE A 548 22.28 -4.68 -21.39
N LEU A 549 22.78 -4.47 -20.18
CA LEU A 549 22.59 -5.31 -19.00
C LEU A 549 22.53 -4.48 -17.74
N ASP A 550 21.48 -4.63 -16.96
CA ASP A 550 21.39 -4.15 -15.59
C ASP A 550 21.30 -5.34 -14.61
N VAL A 551 22.02 -5.26 -13.50
CA VAL A 551 22.00 -6.30 -12.44
C VAL A 551 21.84 -5.62 -11.10
N HIS A 552 20.84 -6.04 -10.32
CA HIS A 552 20.62 -5.53 -8.96
C HIS A 552 20.47 -6.67 -7.96
N LEU A 553 21.03 -6.46 -6.79
CA LEU A 553 20.95 -7.35 -5.63
C LEU A 553 20.47 -6.56 -4.43
N GLY A 554 19.61 -7.14 -3.63
CA GLY A 554 19.17 -6.56 -2.38
C GLY A 554 19.07 -7.58 -1.26
N ILE A 555 19.32 -7.11 -0.05
CA ILE A 555 19.22 -7.90 1.20
C ILE A 555 18.59 -7.05 2.28
N ALA A 556 17.73 -7.65 3.10
CA ALA A 556 17.16 -7.00 4.28
C ALA A 556 16.92 -7.99 5.42
N GLN A 557 17.10 -7.53 6.65
CA GLN A 557 16.80 -8.28 7.87
C GLN A 557 16.38 -7.33 8.99
N ASN A 558 15.40 -7.74 9.78
CA ASN A 558 15.02 -7.10 11.02
C ASN A 558 15.10 -8.08 12.22
N PHE A 559 15.33 -7.54 13.40
CA PHE A 559 15.49 -8.29 14.65
C PHE A 559 14.56 -7.68 15.73
N PRO A 560 13.27 -8.02 15.70
CA PRO A 560 12.32 -7.48 16.66
C PRO A 560 12.42 -8.16 18.01
N THR A 561 12.35 -7.36 19.07
CA THR A 561 12.37 -7.84 20.45
C THR A 561 11.32 -7.11 21.31
N TYR A 562 10.77 -7.81 22.29
CA TYR A 562 9.92 -7.28 23.34
C TYR A 562 10.54 -7.55 24.69
N ASN A 563 10.85 -6.51 25.45
CA ASN A 563 11.60 -6.64 26.71
C ASN A 563 12.91 -7.45 26.57
N GLY A 564 13.61 -7.30 25.46
CA GLY A 564 14.86 -8.02 25.18
C GLY A 564 14.68 -9.48 24.75
N LYS A 565 13.46 -10.01 24.67
CA LYS A 565 13.16 -11.33 24.13
C LYS A 565 12.77 -11.23 22.68
N THR A 566 13.27 -12.12 21.82
CA THR A 566 12.82 -12.26 20.42
C THR A 566 11.32 -12.57 20.40
N ILE A 567 10.57 -11.90 19.54
CA ILE A 567 9.12 -12.07 19.44
C ILE A 567 8.71 -13.04 18.34
N THR A 568 7.50 -13.55 18.43
CA THR A 568 6.77 -14.23 17.35
C THR A 568 6.01 -13.22 16.51
N ASP A 569 5.25 -13.67 15.50
CA ASP A 569 4.30 -12.80 14.79
C ASP A 569 3.37 -12.14 15.80
N THR A 570 3.22 -10.84 15.65
CA THR A 570 2.32 -10.05 16.49
C THR A 570 1.19 -9.55 15.64
N PHE A 571 0.03 -10.09 15.92
CA PHE A 571 -1.20 -9.65 15.31
C PHE A 571 -1.35 -8.13 15.43
N GLU A 572 -1.80 -7.47 14.37
CA GLU A 572 -1.99 -6.03 14.28
C GLU A 572 -0.73 -5.15 14.17
N LEU A 573 0.47 -5.71 14.30
CA LEU A 573 1.67 -4.89 14.40
C LEU A 573 2.77 -5.31 13.44
N MET A 574 3.19 -6.59 13.47
CA MET A 574 4.33 -7.04 12.69
C MET A 574 4.39 -8.54 12.48
N ALA A 575 5.10 -8.93 11.42
CA ALA A 575 5.46 -10.30 11.14
C ALA A 575 6.98 -10.49 11.21
N VAL A 576 7.39 -11.66 11.71
CA VAL A 576 8.80 -12.07 11.82
C VAL A 576 9.18 -12.98 10.65
N SER A 577 10.40 -12.85 10.14
CA SER A 577 10.95 -13.69 9.08
C SER A 577 12.45 -13.80 9.16
N GLY A 578 13.03 -14.71 8.39
CA GLY A 578 14.46 -14.76 8.09
C GLY A 578 14.88 -13.63 7.16
N ARG A 579 16.17 -13.62 6.79
CA ARG A 579 16.70 -12.68 5.80
C ARG A 579 15.97 -12.83 4.47
N SER A 580 15.73 -11.71 3.85
CA SER A 580 15.11 -11.60 2.53
C SER A 580 16.13 -11.07 1.53
N TYR A 581 16.10 -11.65 0.33
CA TYR A 581 16.98 -11.23 -0.76
C TYR A 581 16.16 -11.06 -2.03
N TYR A 582 16.59 -10.19 -2.89
CA TYR A 582 16.19 -10.20 -4.29
C TYR A 582 17.41 -10.13 -5.20
N PHE A 583 17.26 -10.69 -6.38
CA PHE A 583 18.17 -10.56 -7.51
C PHE A 583 17.35 -10.16 -8.73
N SER A 584 17.82 -9.19 -9.50
CA SER A 584 17.26 -8.90 -10.81
C SER A 584 18.36 -8.72 -11.85
N ALA A 585 18.11 -9.20 -13.07
CA ALA A 585 18.97 -8.96 -14.22
C ALA A 585 18.10 -8.60 -15.43
N GLY A 586 18.24 -7.37 -15.90
CA GLY A 586 17.59 -6.85 -17.09
C GLY A 586 18.56 -6.91 -18.28
N LEU A 587 18.12 -7.45 -19.42
CA LEU A 587 18.95 -7.65 -20.60
C LEU A 587 18.26 -7.06 -21.83
N ARG A 588 19.00 -6.28 -22.60
CA ARG A 588 18.65 -5.79 -23.94
C ARG A 588 19.58 -6.48 -24.96
N PRO A 589 19.25 -7.73 -25.38
CA PRO A 589 20.21 -8.61 -26.08
C PRO A 589 20.56 -8.15 -27.50
N PHE A 590 19.73 -7.30 -28.11
CA PHE A 590 19.90 -6.91 -29.49
C PHE A 590 20.02 -5.39 -29.63
N LYS A 591 21.20 -4.88 -30.00
CA LYS A 591 21.40 -3.44 -30.27
C LYS A 591 20.50 -2.90 -31.39
N SER A 592 20.14 -3.77 -32.36
CA SER A 592 19.23 -3.45 -33.47
C SER A 592 17.74 -3.43 -33.05
N VAL A 593 17.40 -3.99 -31.90
CA VAL A 593 16.03 -4.06 -31.37
C VAL A 593 16.04 -3.70 -29.89
N PRO A 594 16.38 -2.43 -29.55
CA PRO A 594 16.48 -2.00 -28.16
C PRO A 594 15.13 -2.03 -27.41
N GLN A 595 14.02 -2.18 -28.17
CA GLN A 595 12.65 -2.29 -27.63
C GLN A 595 12.35 -3.69 -27.08
N PHE A 596 13.23 -4.68 -27.30
CA PHE A 596 13.10 -6.01 -26.71
C PHE A 596 13.89 -6.08 -25.40
N HIS A 597 13.20 -6.41 -24.32
CA HIS A 597 13.79 -6.48 -23.00
C HIS A 597 13.43 -7.80 -22.32
N ILE A 598 14.41 -8.41 -21.65
CA ILE A 598 14.29 -9.59 -20.81
C ILE A 598 14.60 -9.16 -19.38
N LEU A 599 13.75 -9.46 -18.42
CA LEU A 599 14.00 -9.28 -16.99
C LEU A 599 13.90 -10.62 -16.28
N TRP A 600 14.98 -11.03 -15.63
CA TRP A 600 14.99 -12.12 -14.68
C TRP A 600 14.93 -11.55 -13.27
N LEU A 601 13.99 -12.02 -12.46
CA LEU A 601 13.82 -11.58 -11.09
C LEU A 601 13.66 -12.78 -10.18
N SER A 602 14.48 -12.86 -9.14
CA SER A 602 14.45 -13.92 -8.14
C SER A 602 14.27 -13.36 -6.75
N ARG A 603 13.52 -14.07 -5.91
CA ARG A 603 13.37 -13.77 -4.50
C ARG A 603 13.73 -14.98 -3.67
N PHE A 604 14.40 -14.72 -2.54
CA PHE A 604 14.77 -15.72 -1.57
C PHE A 604 14.39 -15.23 -0.18
N GLY A 605 13.86 -16.14 0.64
CA GLY A 605 13.63 -15.92 2.05
C GLY A 605 14.25 -17.04 2.85
N GLU A 606 15.06 -16.73 3.86
CA GLU A 606 15.60 -17.73 4.78
C GLU A 606 14.48 -18.24 5.71
N GLY A 607 14.52 -19.50 6.04
CA GLY A 607 13.66 -20.09 7.06
C GLY A 607 14.09 -19.67 8.47
N ILE A 608 13.15 -19.68 9.39
CA ILE A 608 13.40 -19.46 10.82
C ILE A 608 12.79 -20.58 11.65
N ASN A 609 13.46 -20.92 12.75
CA ASN A 609 12.98 -21.88 13.73
C ASN A 609 13.53 -21.50 15.11
N TYR A 610 12.69 -20.94 15.97
CA TYR A 610 13.07 -20.54 17.33
C TYR A 610 11.87 -20.46 18.25
N GLN A 611 12.12 -20.34 19.55
CA GLN A 611 11.11 -19.98 20.54
C GLN A 611 11.16 -18.49 20.78
N GLY A 612 10.02 -17.82 20.65
CA GLY A 612 9.85 -16.38 20.83
C GLY A 612 8.75 -16.05 21.83
N TYR A 613 8.73 -14.79 22.24
CA TYR A 613 7.67 -14.28 23.10
C TYR A 613 6.46 -13.90 22.25
N ASN A 614 5.34 -14.55 22.56
CA ASN A 614 4.05 -14.23 21.96
C ASN A 614 3.35 -13.17 22.82
N MET A 615 3.21 -11.99 22.25
CA MET A 615 2.64 -10.83 22.94
C MET A 615 1.13 -10.98 23.18
N TYR A 616 0.44 -11.78 22.38
CA TYR A 616 -1.00 -12.00 22.49
C TYR A 616 -1.34 -12.89 23.70
N TYR A 617 -0.57 -13.98 23.90
CA TYR A 617 -0.78 -14.90 25.00
C TYR A 617 0.07 -14.61 26.23
N ASN A 618 0.92 -13.58 26.18
CA ASN A 618 1.86 -13.24 27.23
C ASN A 618 2.74 -14.46 27.65
N GLY A 619 3.25 -15.21 26.66
CA GLY A 619 3.97 -16.44 26.88
C GLY A 619 5.05 -16.73 25.85
N ILE A 620 5.73 -17.87 25.97
CA ILE A 620 6.70 -18.36 25.00
C ILE A 620 5.99 -19.28 24.02
N ASP A 621 6.22 -19.08 22.74
CA ASP A 621 5.66 -19.86 21.64
C ASP A 621 6.76 -20.20 20.60
N SER A 622 6.49 -21.20 19.76
CA SER A 622 7.40 -21.65 18.72
C SER A 622 7.08 -20.97 17.39
N VAL A 623 8.10 -20.49 16.70
CA VAL A 623 8.00 -20.03 15.32
C VAL A 623 8.81 -20.95 14.43
N SER A 624 8.16 -21.53 13.43
CA SER A 624 8.80 -22.36 12.40
C SER A 624 8.27 -21.96 11.03
N LYS A 625 9.08 -21.25 10.25
CA LYS A 625 8.76 -20.82 8.90
C LYS A 625 9.81 -21.35 7.94
N LYS A 626 9.37 -22.05 6.89
CA LYS A 626 10.26 -22.59 5.85
C LYS A 626 10.78 -21.48 4.96
N GLY A 627 12.03 -21.57 4.56
CA GLY A 627 12.59 -20.72 3.52
C GLY A 627 11.99 -21.03 2.15
N TYR A 628 12.10 -20.08 1.24
CA TYR A 628 11.64 -20.22 -0.14
C TYR A 628 12.58 -19.54 -1.12
N ASP A 629 12.48 -19.98 -2.37
CA ASP A 629 13.09 -19.35 -3.53
C ASP A 629 12.08 -19.33 -4.67
N THR A 630 12.01 -18.23 -5.41
CA THR A 630 11.19 -18.10 -6.62
C THR A 630 11.95 -17.35 -7.69
N HIS A 631 11.73 -17.77 -8.94
CA HIS A 631 12.37 -17.20 -10.11
C HIS A 631 11.33 -16.86 -11.15
N ASN A 632 11.38 -15.63 -11.66
CA ASN A 632 10.45 -15.10 -12.66
C ASN A 632 11.24 -14.57 -13.86
N ILE A 633 10.74 -14.79 -15.06
CA ILE A 633 11.29 -14.24 -16.30
C ILE A 633 10.18 -13.46 -16.98
N TYR A 634 10.49 -12.23 -17.36
CA TYR A 634 9.59 -11.34 -18.08
C TYR A 634 10.22 -10.96 -19.42
N LEU A 635 9.43 -11.03 -20.46
CA LEU A 635 9.79 -10.59 -21.80
C LEU A 635 8.86 -9.47 -22.21
N SER A 636 9.41 -8.35 -22.64
CA SER A 636 8.64 -7.23 -23.18
C SER A 636 9.20 -6.81 -24.53
N TYR A 637 8.31 -6.56 -25.48
CA TYR A 637 8.63 -6.11 -26.81
C TYR A 637 7.67 -5.02 -27.27
N ASN A 638 8.19 -3.83 -27.54
CA ASN A 638 7.42 -2.72 -28.07
C ASN A 638 7.58 -2.68 -29.59
N VAL A 639 6.51 -2.99 -30.32
CA VAL A 639 6.49 -2.97 -31.79
C VAL A 639 6.04 -1.58 -32.24
N GLY A 640 7.01 -0.73 -32.55
CA GLY A 640 6.75 0.68 -32.83
C GLY A 640 6.19 1.40 -31.61
N THR A 641 5.30 2.37 -31.83
CA THR A 641 4.70 3.21 -30.77
C THR A 641 3.32 2.75 -30.32
N HIS A 642 2.74 1.76 -31.02
CA HIS A 642 1.33 1.42 -30.86
C HIS A 642 1.06 0.05 -30.24
N LEU A 643 1.97 -0.92 -30.39
CA LEU A 643 1.79 -2.28 -29.92
C LEU A 643 2.88 -2.68 -28.94
N SER A 644 2.48 -3.21 -27.79
CA SER A 644 3.40 -3.87 -26.85
C SER A 644 2.96 -5.30 -26.61
N LEU A 645 3.90 -6.22 -26.67
CA LEU A 645 3.73 -7.64 -26.37
C LEU A 645 4.51 -7.97 -25.09
N ARG A 646 3.86 -8.61 -24.14
CA ARG A 646 4.47 -8.99 -22.87
C ARG A 646 4.17 -10.45 -22.56
N LEU A 647 5.19 -11.16 -22.12
CA LEU A 647 5.10 -12.54 -21.68
C LEU A 647 5.85 -12.67 -20.36
N ALA A 648 5.27 -13.36 -19.39
CA ALA A 648 5.92 -13.62 -18.12
C ALA A 648 5.80 -15.09 -17.76
N PHE A 649 6.86 -15.63 -17.18
CA PHE A 649 6.93 -16.96 -16.59
C PHE A 649 7.26 -16.79 -15.10
N LEU A 650 6.27 -17.01 -14.25
CA LEU A 650 6.36 -16.78 -12.81
C LEU A 650 6.56 -18.14 -12.11
N ASN A 651 7.38 -18.13 -11.05
CA ASN A 651 7.71 -19.33 -10.28
C ASN A 651 8.11 -20.49 -11.22
N ILE A 652 9.14 -20.28 -12.05
CA ILE A 652 9.56 -21.21 -13.12
C ILE A 652 9.99 -22.59 -12.59
N THR A 653 10.41 -22.66 -11.33
CA THR A 653 10.76 -23.91 -10.63
C THR A 653 9.55 -24.64 -10.08
N ASN A 654 8.36 -24.06 -10.22
CA ASN A 654 7.09 -24.58 -9.66
C ASN A 654 7.17 -24.88 -8.16
N LYS A 655 7.87 -24.02 -7.40
CA LYS A 655 8.06 -24.17 -5.97
C LYS A 655 6.72 -24.10 -5.23
N THR A 656 6.46 -25.08 -4.37
CA THR A 656 5.37 -25.01 -3.39
C THR A 656 5.87 -24.33 -2.13
N TYR A 657 5.32 -23.19 -1.79
CA TYR A 657 5.75 -22.42 -0.62
C TYR A 657 4.61 -21.60 -0.02
N VAL A 658 4.78 -21.21 1.23
CA VAL A 658 3.97 -20.21 1.92
C VAL A 658 4.85 -18.99 2.11
N ASN A 659 4.31 -17.81 1.82
CA ASN A 659 5.03 -16.57 2.11
C ASN A 659 5.18 -16.43 3.64
N PRO A 660 6.37 -16.21 4.19
CA PRO A 660 6.58 -16.12 5.64
C PRO A 660 5.84 -14.94 6.31
N TYR A 661 5.35 -14.00 5.52
CA TYR A 661 4.53 -12.88 5.99
C TYR A 661 3.02 -13.14 5.86
N SER A 662 2.61 -14.28 5.29
CA SER A 662 1.21 -14.71 5.35
C SER A 662 0.89 -15.16 6.77
N PRO A 663 -0.33 -14.91 7.29
CA PRO A 663 -0.71 -15.34 8.61
C PRO A 663 -0.61 -16.87 8.70
N LEU A 664 0.33 -17.32 9.50
CA LEU A 664 0.52 -18.73 9.79
C LEU A 664 -0.15 -19.03 11.13
N LYS A 665 -0.83 -20.15 11.19
CA LYS A 665 -1.60 -20.55 12.35
C LYS A 665 -0.80 -21.13 13.51
N GLU A 666 0.49 -20.97 13.58
CA GLU A 666 1.22 -21.39 14.79
C GLU A 666 0.77 -20.64 16.05
N LEU A 667 0.13 -19.48 15.89
CA LEU A 667 -0.50 -18.74 16.97
C LEU A 667 -1.66 -19.48 17.67
N PHE A 668 -2.27 -20.48 17.02
CA PHE A 668 -3.49 -21.14 17.53
C PHE A 668 -3.47 -22.67 17.41
N SER A 669 -2.31 -23.31 17.32
CA SER A 669 -2.24 -24.74 17.04
C SER A 669 -2.59 -25.59 18.26
N ASN A 670 -3.79 -26.14 18.26
CA ASN A 670 -4.15 -27.30 19.10
C ASN A 670 -3.76 -28.64 18.44
N GLY A 671 -2.65 -28.69 17.71
CA GLY A 671 -2.06 -29.93 17.17
C GLY A 671 -2.75 -30.54 15.93
N ASN A 672 -3.84 -29.97 15.43
CA ASN A 672 -4.51 -30.42 14.21
C ASN A 672 -4.09 -29.56 13.02
N GLY A 673 -3.43 -30.16 12.04
CA GLY A 673 -2.76 -29.50 10.91
C GLY A 673 -3.63 -28.46 10.19
N ASN A 674 -2.99 -27.33 9.84
CA ASN A 674 -3.61 -26.21 9.13
C ASN A 674 -3.58 -26.42 7.63
N THR A 675 -4.54 -25.85 6.91
CA THR A 675 -4.46 -25.69 5.46
C THR A 675 -3.47 -24.55 5.17
N PRO A 676 -2.29 -24.83 4.58
CA PRO A 676 -1.34 -23.77 4.27
C PRO A 676 -1.91 -22.82 3.23
N LEU A 677 -1.68 -21.51 3.39
CA LEU A 677 -1.95 -20.49 2.38
C LEU A 677 -0.81 -20.51 1.35
N TYR A 678 -0.79 -21.54 0.54
CA TYR A 678 0.21 -21.65 -0.52
C TYR A 678 0.12 -20.50 -1.51
N GLU A 679 1.28 -20.05 -1.95
CA GLU A 679 1.42 -19.13 -3.07
C GLU A 679 1.23 -19.85 -4.40
N SER A 680 1.00 -19.05 -5.48
CA SER A 680 0.82 -19.60 -6.83
C SER A 680 2.03 -20.44 -7.27
N GLY A 681 1.76 -21.62 -7.82
CA GLY A 681 2.76 -22.41 -8.55
C GLY A 681 3.17 -21.74 -9.86
N PHE A 682 3.73 -22.53 -10.79
CA PHE A 682 4.12 -22.04 -12.11
C PHE A 682 2.95 -21.35 -12.81
N ASN A 683 3.19 -20.14 -13.33
CA ASN A 683 2.19 -19.34 -14.02
C ASN A 683 2.79 -18.60 -15.20
N THR A 684 2.21 -18.77 -16.39
CA THR A 684 2.54 -18.00 -17.58
C THR A 684 1.51 -16.91 -17.76
N LYS A 685 1.94 -15.66 -17.92
CA LYS A 685 1.09 -14.53 -18.29
C LYS A 685 1.43 -14.06 -19.70
N ALA A 686 0.42 -13.72 -20.47
CA ALA A 686 0.56 -13.07 -21.78
C ALA A 686 -0.34 -11.86 -21.85
N GLN A 687 0.19 -10.74 -22.34
CA GLN A 687 -0.54 -9.48 -22.48
C GLN A 687 -0.21 -8.81 -23.81
N ILE A 688 -1.25 -8.27 -24.43
CA ILE A 688 -1.17 -7.34 -25.56
C ILE A 688 -1.62 -5.97 -25.05
N ALA A 689 -0.84 -4.92 -25.40
CA ALA A 689 -1.21 -3.55 -25.13
C ALA A 689 -1.18 -2.74 -26.43
N LEU A 690 -2.22 -1.93 -26.63
CA LEU A 690 -2.38 -1.05 -27.77
C LEU A 690 -2.46 0.40 -27.30
N SER A 691 -1.68 1.28 -27.93
CA SER A 691 -1.67 2.72 -27.62
C SER A 691 -1.91 3.53 -28.89
N PHE A 692 -2.79 4.50 -28.83
CA PHE A 692 -3.20 5.33 -29.97
C PHE A 692 -3.06 6.80 -29.66
#